data_7c72fc231a6c80b4a7740f99c2b798f8
#
_entry.id   7c72fc231a6c80b4a7740f99c2b798f8
#
_cell.length_a   1.000
_cell.length_b   1.000
_cell.length_c   1.000
_cell.angle_alpha   90.00
_cell.angle_beta   90.00
_cell.angle_gamma   90.00
#
_symmetry.space_group_name_H-M   'P 1'
#
loop_
_entity.id
_entity.type
_entity.pdbx_description
1 polymer ?
#
loop_
_entity_poly.entity_id
_entity_poly.type
_entity_poly.pdbx_seq_one_letter_code
_entity_poly.pdbx_strand_id
1 'polypeptide(L)'
;MTIPAQFDAKTIENKWYDYWMKNNYFHSEPDHRTPYTIVIPPPNVTGVLHMGHMLNNTIQDVLIRRARLKGFNACWVPGTDHASIATEAKVVAKLKAEGINKNDLTREEFLKHAWEWTDKYGGVILDQLKKLGASCDWERTKFTMDPDMSASVIRSFVDLYNKGLIYRGYRMVNWDPEAKTTLSDEEVIYEEQQGKLFFLKYKIEGTEEFLTIATTRPETIFGDTAICINPNDERFTHLKGKSAIVPICGRVIPIIEDEYVDVEFGTGCLKVTPAHDMNDKTLGEKHNLEIVDIFNEDATLNSFGLHYQGKDRFVVRTEIAKELEEIGALAKTEIHLNKVGTSERTKAVIEPRLSDQWFLKMEELVKPAIKSVLETGDIKLHPKRFENTYAHWLNNIRDWNISRQLWWGQQIPAYYYGDGKEDFVVAENIEDALKLAQEKTNNQQLTINNLTQDVDALDTWFSSWLWPMSVFGGIMDPESADYKYYYPTNDLVTGPDILFFWVARMIIAGYEYAGEKPFTNVYLTGLVRDKQRRKMSKSLGNSPDPLDLIDKFGADGVRVGLLLSASAGNDIMFDEELCLQGKSFTNKIWNAFKLIKGWEVSETIPQPESSKVAIEWYEAKLQQTLVDIEDNFEKYRISDSLMAIYKLVWDDFCSWFLEMIKPAYQQPIDKATFDKAIEMLESNLKLLHPFMPFLTEEIWQLIADRTPEEALIISTWPELKPFNADLISDFDNITEVISGIRTIRKDKNIPFKDTIELKAINSENLTTHFDSIVTKLGNVSAFEYVSAKVDGALSFRVKSNEYFIPITGNIDVEAEIAKLTEELNYTKGFLKSVEAKLSNEKFVNGAPEKVLNIEKQKQADALAKIATIEQSLAGLK
;
A
#
# COMPACT_ATOMS: atom_id res chain seq x y z
N MET A 1 -19.20 -1.47 -38.51
CA MET A 1 -18.67 -0.28 -37.83
C MET A 1 -17.21 -0.06 -38.24
N THR A 2 -16.80 1.18 -38.45
CA THR A 2 -15.40 1.48 -38.78
C THR A 2 -14.60 1.52 -37.47
N ILE A 3 -13.65 0.63 -37.30
CA ILE A 3 -12.80 0.58 -36.09
C ILE A 3 -11.81 1.77 -36.15
N PRO A 4 -11.73 2.63 -35.10
CA PRO A 4 -10.79 3.75 -35.07
C PRO A 4 -9.34 3.31 -35.22
N ALA A 5 -8.52 4.15 -35.86
CA ALA A 5 -7.10 3.86 -36.10
C ALA A 5 -6.31 3.71 -34.78
N GLN A 6 -6.68 4.48 -33.76
CA GLN A 6 -6.07 4.47 -32.43
C GLN A 6 -7.15 4.37 -31.36
N PHE A 7 -6.78 3.81 -30.21
CA PHE A 7 -7.61 3.80 -29.01
C PHE A 7 -7.64 5.20 -28.38
N ASP A 8 -8.81 5.82 -28.30
CA ASP A 8 -9.02 7.12 -27.66
C ASP A 8 -9.54 6.90 -26.21
N ALA A 9 -8.62 6.81 -25.28
CA ALA A 9 -8.93 6.55 -23.87
C ALA A 9 -9.98 7.52 -23.33
N LYS A 10 -9.83 8.82 -23.55
CA LYS A 10 -10.68 9.85 -22.95
C LYS A 10 -12.17 9.71 -23.32
N THR A 11 -12.45 9.45 -24.60
CA THR A 11 -13.83 9.26 -25.08
C THR A 11 -14.39 7.92 -24.61
N ILE A 12 -13.57 6.87 -24.65
CA ILE A 12 -13.97 5.50 -24.35
C ILE A 12 -14.22 5.30 -22.84
N GLU A 13 -13.38 5.87 -21.98
CA GLU A 13 -13.51 5.79 -20.52
C GLU A 13 -14.83 6.41 -20.03
N ASN A 14 -15.17 7.61 -20.48
CA ASN A 14 -16.44 8.24 -20.13
C ASN A 14 -17.63 7.42 -20.64
N LYS A 15 -17.59 6.96 -21.91
CA LYS A 15 -18.63 6.14 -22.52
C LYS A 15 -18.95 4.91 -21.69
N TRP A 16 -17.92 4.14 -21.30
CA TRP A 16 -18.14 2.88 -20.60
C TRP A 16 -18.47 3.07 -19.14
N TYR A 17 -17.90 4.08 -18.48
CA TYR A 17 -18.27 4.36 -17.10
C TYR A 17 -19.75 4.75 -16.99
N ASP A 18 -20.22 5.65 -17.87
CA ASP A 18 -21.64 6.03 -17.95
C ASP A 18 -22.54 4.82 -18.29
N TYR A 19 -22.08 3.93 -19.18
CA TYR A 19 -22.82 2.72 -19.53
C TYR A 19 -22.96 1.77 -18.32
N TRP A 20 -21.87 1.54 -17.57
CA TRP A 20 -21.94 0.68 -16.39
C TRP A 20 -22.83 1.26 -15.30
N MET A 21 -22.74 2.57 -15.07
CA MET A 21 -23.61 3.28 -14.13
C MET A 21 -25.09 3.20 -14.53
N LYS A 22 -25.40 3.46 -15.78
CA LYS A 22 -26.78 3.41 -16.30
C LYS A 22 -27.42 2.04 -16.17
N ASN A 23 -26.66 0.97 -16.33
CA ASN A 23 -27.13 -0.41 -16.22
C ASN A 23 -26.99 -0.97 -14.80
N ASN A 24 -26.56 -0.17 -13.84
CA ASN A 24 -26.44 -0.50 -12.42
C ASN A 24 -25.57 -1.74 -12.11
N TYR A 25 -24.50 -1.99 -12.91
CA TYR A 25 -23.67 -3.20 -12.77
C TYR A 25 -22.79 -3.20 -11.51
N PHE A 26 -22.65 -2.05 -10.84
CA PHE A 26 -21.86 -1.93 -9.61
C PHE A 26 -22.68 -2.19 -8.36
N HIS A 27 -24.00 -2.05 -8.44
CA HIS A 27 -24.92 -2.20 -7.32
C HIS A 27 -25.09 -3.67 -6.92
N SER A 28 -25.22 -3.89 -5.63
CA SER A 28 -25.39 -5.19 -5.01
C SER A 28 -26.53 -5.15 -3.99
N GLU A 29 -27.44 -6.10 -4.11
CA GLU A 29 -28.47 -6.40 -3.11
C GLU A 29 -28.35 -7.85 -2.65
N PRO A 30 -28.74 -8.18 -1.39
CA PRO A 30 -28.73 -9.55 -0.90
C PRO A 30 -29.53 -10.48 -1.80
N ASP A 31 -28.89 -11.56 -2.30
CA ASP A 31 -29.52 -12.57 -3.12
C ASP A 31 -29.02 -14.00 -2.74
N HIS A 32 -29.23 -14.98 -3.61
CA HIS A 32 -28.83 -16.37 -3.37
C HIS A 32 -27.35 -16.67 -3.63
N ARG A 33 -26.61 -15.74 -4.28
CA ARG A 33 -25.19 -15.90 -4.56
C ARG A 33 -24.35 -15.71 -3.28
N THR A 34 -23.16 -16.27 -3.27
CA THR A 34 -22.19 -15.98 -2.20
C THR A 34 -21.73 -14.53 -2.29
N PRO A 35 -21.80 -13.75 -1.21
CA PRO A 35 -21.30 -12.38 -1.21
C PRO A 35 -19.78 -12.35 -1.30
N TYR A 36 -19.25 -11.34 -1.97
CA TYR A 36 -17.85 -10.95 -1.89
C TYR A 36 -17.79 -9.45 -1.64
N THR A 37 -17.40 -9.10 -0.42
CA THR A 37 -17.55 -7.76 0.09
C THR A 37 -16.19 -7.14 0.41
N ILE A 38 -15.97 -5.92 -0.07
CA ILE A 38 -14.87 -5.04 0.34
C ILE A 38 -15.45 -3.72 0.82
N VAL A 39 -14.94 -3.20 1.93
CA VAL A 39 -15.18 -1.82 2.35
C VAL A 39 -13.93 -1.00 2.09
N ILE A 40 -14.11 0.16 1.44
CA ILE A 40 -12.97 1.04 1.12
C ILE A 40 -12.33 1.55 2.42
N PRO A 41 -10.99 1.68 2.51
CA PRO A 41 -10.40 2.58 3.48
C PRO A 41 -10.87 4.01 3.17
N PRO A 42 -11.79 4.60 3.98
CA PRO A 42 -12.43 5.85 3.59
C PRO A 42 -11.40 6.98 3.55
N PRO A 43 -11.14 7.62 2.39
CA PRO A 43 -10.15 8.69 2.31
C PRO A 43 -10.59 9.90 3.13
N ASN A 44 -9.61 10.50 3.80
CA ASN A 44 -9.80 11.74 4.56
C ASN A 44 -10.19 12.91 3.63
N VAL A 45 -11.22 13.67 3.99
CA VAL A 45 -11.69 14.86 3.23
C VAL A 45 -10.74 16.06 3.34
N THR A 46 -9.44 15.81 3.38
CA THR A 46 -8.39 16.83 3.52
C THR A 46 -7.87 17.38 2.19
N GLY A 47 -8.35 16.86 1.07
CA GLY A 47 -7.97 17.29 -0.28
C GLY A 47 -8.14 16.17 -1.33
N VAL A 48 -7.47 16.29 -2.48
CA VAL A 48 -7.54 15.31 -3.58
C VAL A 48 -6.74 14.03 -3.28
N LEU A 49 -7.01 12.94 -3.96
CA LEU A 49 -6.27 11.68 -3.82
C LEU A 49 -4.81 11.81 -4.36
N HIS A 50 -3.94 10.92 -3.94
CA HIS A 50 -2.56 10.78 -4.41
C HIS A 50 -2.30 9.35 -4.94
N MET A 51 -1.12 9.11 -5.52
CA MET A 51 -0.80 7.83 -6.19
C MET A 51 -0.93 6.60 -5.27
N GLY A 52 -0.73 6.74 -3.95
CA GLY A 52 -0.99 5.65 -2.99
C GLY A 52 -2.46 5.24 -2.93
N HIS A 53 -3.38 6.20 -3.00
CA HIS A 53 -4.82 5.90 -3.09
C HIS A 53 -5.16 5.24 -4.44
N MET A 54 -4.54 5.68 -5.55
CA MET A 54 -4.75 5.07 -6.86
C MET A 54 -4.35 3.60 -6.85
N LEU A 55 -3.18 3.26 -6.27
CA LEU A 55 -2.73 1.88 -6.11
C LEU A 55 -3.71 1.06 -5.27
N ASN A 56 -4.05 1.56 -4.10
CA ASN A 56 -4.93 0.86 -3.14
C ASN A 56 -6.29 0.54 -3.77
N ASN A 57 -6.93 1.53 -4.41
CA ASN A 57 -8.23 1.36 -5.03
C ASN A 57 -8.18 0.51 -6.31
N THR A 58 -7.07 0.56 -7.06
CA THR A 58 -6.89 -0.33 -8.22
C THR A 58 -6.84 -1.80 -7.78
N ILE A 59 -6.14 -2.13 -6.68
CA ILE A 59 -6.09 -3.49 -6.15
C ILE A 59 -7.49 -3.96 -5.72
N GLN A 60 -8.24 -3.12 -4.99
CA GLN A 60 -9.62 -3.43 -4.59
C GLN A 60 -10.51 -3.68 -5.80
N ASP A 61 -10.44 -2.83 -6.82
CA ASP A 61 -11.24 -2.97 -8.03
C ASP A 61 -10.92 -4.25 -8.82
N VAL A 62 -9.63 -4.64 -8.86
CA VAL A 62 -9.22 -5.92 -9.47
C VAL A 62 -9.87 -7.10 -8.75
N LEU A 63 -9.86 -7.12 -7.43
CA LEU A 63 -10.46 -8.19 -6.63
C LEU A 63 -11.99 -8.23 -6.83
N ILE A 64 -12.65 -7.08 -6.78
CA ILE A 64 -14.10 -6.96 -6.96
C ILE A 64 -14.54 -7.36 -8.38
N ARG A 65 -13.85 -6.89 -9.43
CA ARG A 65 -14.20 -7.26 -10.82
C ARG A 65 -13.99 -8.74 -11.06
N ARG A 66 -12.88 -9.31 -10.56
CA ARG A 66 -12.65 -10.75 -10.65
C ARG A 66 -13.72 -11.55 -9.90
N ALA A 67 -14.10 -11.15 -8.69
CA ALA A 67 -15.16 -11.80 -7.93
C ALA A 67 -16.49 -11.77 -8.69
N ARG A 68 -16.85 -10.64 -9.31
CA ARG A 68 -18.05 -10.51 -10.14
C ARG A 68 -18.03 -11.46 -11.33
N LEU A 69 -16.89 -11.55 -12.05
CA LEU A 69 -16.71 -12.50 -13.15
C LEU A 69 -16.74 -13.96 -12.68
N LYS A 70 -16.38 -14.25 -11.44
CA LYS A 70 -16.49 -15.60 -10.84
C LYS A 70 -17.89 -15.91 -10.31
N GLY A 71 -18.86 -15.04 -10.51
CA GLY A 71 -20.27 -15.25 -10.16
C GLY A 71 -20.64 -14.92 -8.71
N PHE A 72 -19.73 -14.31 -7.93
CA PHE A 72 -20.08 -13.80 -6.61
C PHE A 72 -21.02 -12.58 -6.70
N ASN A 73 -21.79 -12.36 -5.66
CA ASN A 73 -22.46 -11.08 -5.46
C ASN A 73 -21.45 -10.09 -4.89
N ALA A 74 -20.81 -9.34 -5.77
CA ALA A 74 -19.67 -8.48 -5.41
C ALA A 74 -20.17 -7.09 -4.96
N CYS A 75 -19.89 -6.73 -3.71
CA CYS A 75 -20.21 -5.46 -3.10
C CYS A 75 -18.96 -4.72 -2.68
N TRP A 76 -18.71 -3.54 -3.25
CA TRP A 76 -17.62 -2.67 -2.84
C TRP A 76 -18.18 -1.34 -2.33
N VAL A 77 -18.19 -1.17 -1.01
CA VAL A 77 -18.76 0.01 -0.35
C VAL A 77 -17.77 1.17 -0.38
N PRO A 78 -18.06 2.28 -1.07
CA PRO A 78 -17.26 3.49 -1.06
C PRO A 78 -17.62 4.39 0.13
N GLY A 79 -16.74 5.32 0.46
CA GLY A 79 -17.02 6.35 1.44
C GLY A 79 -15.83 7.27 1.69
N THR A 80 -16.02 8.21 2.62
CA THR A 80 -15.01 9.19 3.05
C THR A 80 -15.00 9.34 4.56
N ASP A 81 -13.85 9.75 5.11
CA ASP A 81 -13.66 9.98 6.54
C ASP A 81 -13.58 11.47 6.84
N HIS A 82 -14.27 11.89 7.90
CA HIS A 82 -14.27 13.28 8.35
C HIS A 82 -12.90 13.74 8.91
N ALA A 83 -12.06 12.79 9.33
CA ALA A 83 -10.65 12.98 9.71
C ALA A 83 -10.42 14.08 10.76
N SER A 84 -11.32 14.22 11.72
CA SER A 84 -11.29 15.12 12.88
C SER A 84 -10.20 16.23 12.85
N ILE A 85 -9.07 16.01 13.51
CA ILE A 85 -7.97 16.97 13.62
C ILE A 85 -7.38 17.40 12.26
N ALA A 86 -7.29 16.49 11.31
CA ALA A 86 -6.66 16.79 10.01
C ALA A 86 -7.53 17.73 9.16
N THR A 87 -8.84 17.54 9.17
CA THR A 87 -9.81 18.40 8.46
C THR A 87 -9.97 19.73 9.19
N GLU A 88 -10.11 19.73 10.53
CA GLU A 88 -10.19 20.96 11.31
C GLU A 88 -8.98 21.87 11.07
N ALA A 89 -7.76 21.31 11.06
CA ALA A 89 -6.54 22.07 10.76
C ALA A 89 -6.57 22.70 9.35
N LYS A 90 -7.14 22.01 8.35
CA LYS A 90 -7.30 22.57 6.99
C LYS A 90 -8.33 23.70 6.94
N VAL A 91 -9.45 23.55 7.63
CA VAL A 91 -10.50 24.59 7.74
C VAL A 91 -9.94 25.82 8.46
N VAL A 92 -9.24 25.64 9.58
CA VAL A 92 -8.58 26.72 10.32
C VAL A 92 -7.57 27.47 9.45
N ALA A 93 -6.74 26.73 8.69
CA ALA A 93 -5.77 27.35 7.77
C ALA A 93 -6.45 28.16 6.65
N LYS A 94 -7.58 27.65 6.09
CA LYS A 94 -8.40 28.38 5.12
C LYS A 94 -8.96 29.67 5.72
N LEU A 95 -9.61 29.58 6.88
CA LEU A 95 -10.20 30.73 7.59
C LEU A 95 -9.14 31.79 7.91
N LYS A 96 -7.96 31.37 8.39
CA LYS A 96 -6.83 32.29 8.65
C LYS A 96 -6.37 33.02 7.37
N ALA A 97 -6.32 32.32 6.24
CA ALA A 97 -5.99 32.95 4.94
C ALA A 97 -7.06 33.96 4.48
N GLU A 98 -8.30 33.77 4.90
CA GLU A 98 -9.44 34.67 4.67
C GLU A 98 -9.52 35.78 5.73
N GLY A 99 -8.61 35.81 6.71
CA GLY A 99 -8.57 36.81 7.80
C GLY A 99 -9.52 36.54 8.95
N ILE A 100 -10.07 35.32 9.06
CA ILE A 100 -11.00 34.92 10.11
C ILE A 100 -10.24 34.07 11.14
N ASN A 101 -10.36 34.41 12.44
CA ASN A 101 -9.80 33.60 13.51
C ASN A 101 -10.87 32.65 14.05
N LYS A 102 -10.55 31.37 14.21
CA LYS A 102 -11.46 30.37 14.81
C LYS A 102 -12.01 30.82 16.18
N ASN A 103 -11.17 31.46 17.00
CA ASN A 103 -11.59 31.91 18.34
C ASN A 103 -12.67 33.01 18.34
N ASP A 104 -12.90 33.67 17.20
CA ASP A 104 -13.93 34.68 17.02
C ASP A 104 -15.27 34.10 16.57
N LEU A 105 -15.32 32.78 16.32
CA LEU A 105 -16.49 32.03 15.87
C LEU A 105 -17.12 31.23 17.00
N THR A 106 -18.43 31.05 16.92
CA THR A 106 -19.11 29.99 17.67
C THR A 106 -18.84 28.62 17.04
N ARG A 107 -19.07 27.54 17.80
CA ARG A 107 -18.95 26.14 17.25
C ARG A 107 -19.83 25.95 16.00
N GLU A 108 -21.07 26.45 16.04
CA GLU A 108 -22.04 26.35 14.96
C GLU A 108 -21.55 27.05 13.68
N GLU A 109 -20.97 28.25 13.83
CA GLU A 109 -20.40 29.00 12.70
C GLU A 109 -19.19 28.27 12.10
N PHE A 110 -18.31 27.75 12.94
CA PHE A 110 -17.17 26.97 12.48
C PHE A 110 -17.61 25.70 11.75
N LEU A 111 -18.60 24.97 12.27
CA LEU A 111 -19.10 23.76 11.65
C LEU A 111 -19.70 24.01 10.26
N LYS A 112 -20.30 25.16 9.98
CA LYS A 112 -20.73 25.53 8.62
C LYS A 112 -19.56 25.52 7.64
N HIS A 113 -18.44 26.13 8.03
CA HIS A 113 -17.22 26.13 7.19
C HIS A 113 -16.61 24.73 7.02
N ALA A 114 -16.69 23.89 8.05
CA ALA A 114 -16.22 22.52 7.98
C ALA A 114 -17.08 21.64 7.04
N TRP A 115 -18.40 21.81 7.07
CA TRP A 115 -19.33 21.16 6.14
C TRP A 115 -19.12 21.62 4.69
N GLU A 116 -18.98 22.94 4.44
CA GLU A 116 -18.66 23.46 3.10
C GLU A 116 -17.34 22.88 2.54
N TRP A 117 -16.34 22.72 3.41
CA TRP A 117 -15.07 22.08 3.04
C TRP A 117 -15.30 20.62 2.65
N THR A 118 -16.04 19.89 3.46
CA THR A 118 -16.33 18.46 3.29
C THR A 118 -17.12 18.18 2.02
N ASP A 119 -18.16 18.96 1.75
CA ASP A 119 -18.97 18.84 0.54
C ASP A 119 -18.12 19.04 -0.71
N LYS A 120 -17.23 20.02 -0.70
CA LYS A 120 -16.32 20.29 -1.81
C LYS A 120 -15.34 19.16 -2.07
N TYR A 121 -14.62 18.71 -1.05
CA TYR A 121 -13.52 17.75 -1.24
C TYR A 121 -14.00 16.30 -1.25
N GLY A 122 -15.09 15.97 -0.58
CA GLY A 122 -15.74 14.67 -0.66
C GLY A 122 -16.16 14.34 -2.09
N GLY A 123 -16.82 15.27 -2.78
CA GLY A 123 -17.20 15.12 -4.19
C GLY A 123 -16.00 14.92 -5.11
N VAL A 124 -14.93 15.70 -4.94
CA VAL A 124 -13.71 15.57 -5.74
C VAL A 124 -13.06 14.18 -5.57
N ILE A 125 -13.00 13.66 -4.35
CA ILE A 125 -12.45 12.33 -4.06
C ILE A 125 -13.22 11.23 -4.79
N LEU A 126 -14.54 11.24 -4.70
CA LEU A 126 -15.39 10.25 -5.34
C LEU A 126 -15.28 10.33 -6.88
N ASP A 127 -15.20 11.52 -7.44
CA ASP A 127 -15.01 11.71 -8.87
C ASP A 127 -13.65 11.23 -9.37
N GLN A 128 -12.58 11.42 -8.58
CA GLN A 128 -11.27 10.84 -8.91
C GLN A 128 -11.30 9.31 -8.94
N LEU A 129 -12.04 8.67 -8.03
CA LEU A 129 -12.23 7.21 -8.04
C LEU A 129 -13.01 6.75 -9.28
N LYS A 130 -14.06 7.48 -9.68
CA LYS A 130 -14.80 7.20 -10.92
C LYS A 130 -13.90 7.31 -12.15
N LYS A 131 -13.04 8.32 -12.21
CA LYS A 131 -12.07 8.50 -13.31
C LYS A 131 -11.03 7.37 -13.37
N LEU A 132 -10.64 6.82 -12.24
CA LEU A 132 -9.79 5.62 -12.17
C LEU A 132 -10.50 4.36 -12.70
N GLY A 133 -11.83 4.38 -12.83
CA GLY A 133 -12.64 3.23 -13.22
C GLY A 133 -13.08 2.35 -12.05
N ALA A 134 -13.07 2.86 -10.82
CA ALA A 134 -13.49 2.11 -9.65
C ALA A 134 -14.96 1.67 -9.76
N SER A 135 -15.21 0.37 -9.59
CA SER A 135 -16.55 -0.25 -9.69
C SER A 135 -17.24 -0.35 -8.33
N CYS A 136 -17.22 0.76 -7.58
CA CYS A 136 -17.88 0.87 -6.28
C CYS A 136 -19.40 0.87 -6.42
N ASP A 137 -20.09 0.33 -5.43
CA ASP A 137 -21.53 0.49 -5.26
C ASP A 137 -21.83 1.90 -4.74
N TRP A 138 -22.00 2.85 -5.67
CA TRP A 138 -22.15 4.27 -5.35
C TRP A 138 -23.45 4.59 -4.59
N GLU A 139 -24.45 3.74 -4.65
CA GLU A 139 -25.70 3.90 -3.89
C GLU A 139 -25.48 3.65 -2.40
N ARG A 140 -24.43 2.88 -2.05
CA ARG A 140 -24.00 2.60 -0.67
C ARG A 140 -22.93 3.55 -0.14
N THR A 141 -22.68 4.68 -0.83
CA THR A 141 -21.69 5.66 -0.39
C THR A 141 -21.99 6.15 1.02
N LYS A 142 -20.99 6.10 1.92
CA LYS A 142 -21.10 6.56 3.31
C LYS A 142 -20.04 7.59 3.65
N PHE A 143 -20.43 8.53 4.50
CA PHE A 143 -19.51 9.45 5.17
C PHE A 143 -19.52 9.16 6.67
N THR A 144 -18.37 9.15 7.32
CA THR A 144 -18.28 8.78 8.75
C THR A 144 -19.09 9.66 9.69
N MET A 145 -19.54 10.84 9.23
CA MET A 145 -20.46 11.72 9.99
C MET A 145 -21.89 11.74 9.45
N ASP A 146 -22.27 10.82 8.56
CA ASP A 146 -23.68 10.65 8.22
C ASP A 146 -24.51 10.36 9.48
N PRO A 147 -25.77 10.73 9.53
CA PRO A 147 -26.59 10.58 10.74
C PRO A 147 -26.64 9.15 11.30
N ASP A 148 -26.78 8.13 10.43
CA ASP A 148 -26.79 6.72 10.80
C ASP A 148 -25.43 6.22 11.28
N MET A 149 -24.34 6.71 10.64
CA MET A 149 -22.96 6.41 11.06
C MET A 149 -22.66 7.05 12.41
N SER A 150 -23.04 8.30 12.62
CA SER A 150 -22.88 9.00 13.90
C SER A 150 -23.71 8.36 15.01
N ALA A 151 -24.94 7.92 14.73
CA ALA A 151 -25.76 7.18 15.69
C ALA A 151 -25.06 5.88 16.14
N SER A 152 -24.44 5.15 15.23
CA SER A 152 -23.66 3.94 15.54
C SER A 152 -22.49 4.23 16.47
N VAL A 153 -21.78 5.35 16.26
CA VAL A 153 -20.66 5.79 17.08
C VAL A 153 -21.12 6.14 18.49
N ILE A 154 -22.19 6.94 18.60
CA ILE A 154 -22.77 7.36 19.89
C ILE A 154 -23.29 6.15 20.67
N ARG A 155 -24.02 5.23 20.02
CA ARG A 155 -24.49 3.98 20.62
C ARG A 155 -23.32 3.16 21.18
N SER A 156 -22.23 3.04 20.42
CA SER A 156 -21.05 2.30 20.82
C SER A 156 -20.36 2.92 22.03
N PHE A 157 -20.29 4.25 22.10
CA PHE A 157 -19.74 4.94 23.27
C PHE A 157 -20.57 4.65 24.54
N VAL A 158 -21.90 4.83 24.44
CA VAL A 158 -22.82 4.60 25.55
C VAL A 158 -22.76 3.15 26.04
N ASP A 159 -22.73 2.20 25.12
CA ASP A 159 -22.63 0.75 25.45
C ASP A 159 -21.33 0.44 26.20
N LEU A 160 -20.19 0.87 25.67
CA LEU A 160 -18.87 0.64 26.29
C LEU A 160 -18.75 1.37 27.64
N TYR A 161 -19.36 2.55 27.80
CA TYR A 161 -19.42 3.24 29.06
C TYR A 161 -20.23 2.43 30.09
N ASN A 162 -21.40 1.96 29.71
CA ASN A 162 -22.25 1.13 30.59
C ASN A 162 -21.61 -0.19 30.98
N LYS A 163 -20.75 -0.76 30.11
CA LYS A 163 -19.90 -1.93 30.44
C LYS A 163 -18.71 -1.58 31.34
N GLY A 164 -18.49 -0.30 31.66
CA GLY A 164 -17.35 0.16 32.46
C GLY A 164 -16.01 0.12 31.73
N LEU A 165 -16.03 -0.01 30.40
CA LEU A 165 -14.84 0.00 29.55
C LEU A 165 -14.41 1.40 29.16
N ILE A 166 -15.35 2.33 28.98
CA ILE A 166 -15.04 3.77 28.84
C ILE A 166 -15.10 4.43 30.22
N TYR A 167 -14.13 5.27 30.50
CA TYR A 167 -14.05 6.04 31.75
C TYR A 167 -13.40 7.41 31.51
N ARG A 168 -13.68 8.35 32.39
CA ARG A 168 -13.00 9.66 32.45
C ARG A 168 -11.87 9.59 33.46
N GLY A 169 -10.67 10.05 33.08
CA GLY A 169 -9.50 9.97 33.96
C GLY A 169 -8.52 11.13 33.77
N TYR A 170 -7.91 11.56 34.88
CA TYR A 170 -6.85 12.55 34.90
C TYR A 170 -5.52 11.85 34.68
N ARG A 171 -5.01 11.89 33.44
CA ARG A 171 -3.78 11.17 33.04
C ARG A 171 -2.84 12.06 32.24
N MET A 172 -1.57 11.64 32.20
CA MET A 172 -0.58 12.21 31.28
C MET A 172 -0.92 11.82 29.86
N VAL A 173 -1.01 12.81 28.97
CA VAL A 173 -1.32 12.65 27.54
C VAL A 173 -0.30 13.40 26.70
N ASN A 174 -0.18 13.02 25.42
CA ASN A 174 0.55 13.79 24.42
C ASN A 174 -0.34 14.96 23.98
N TRP A 175 0.12 16.18 24.24
CA TRP A 175 -0.60 17.40 23.91
C TRP A 175 0.05 18.11 22.73
N ASP A 176 -0.75 18.44 21.71
CA ASP A 176 -0.33 19.31 20.61
C ASP A 176 -0.66 20.77 20.97
N PRO A 177 0.34 21.63 21.26
CA PRO A 177 0.11 22.99 21.69
C PRO A 177 -0.36 23.92 20.57
N GLU A 178 -0.15 23.57 19.30
CA GLU A 178 -0.62 24.35 18.17
C GLU A 178 -2.09 24.05 17.85
N ALA A 179 -2.45 22.76 17.83
CA ALA A 179 -3.83 22.34 17.65
C ALA A 179 -4.66 22.43 18.95
N LYS A 180 -4.01 22.58 20.12
CA LYS A 180 -4.62 22.59 21.47
C LYS A 180 -5.51 21.38 21.74
N THR A 181 -5.02 20.21 21.40
CA THR A 181 -5.71 18.94 21.56
C THR A 181 -4.75 17.80 21.90
N THR A 182 -5.30 16.73 22.46
CA THR A 182 -4.56 15.48 22.69
C THR A 182 -4.30 14.74 21.40
N LEU A 183 -3.21 13.97 21.42
CA LEU A 183 -2.81 13.01 20.37
C LEU A 183 -2.74 11.61 20.97
N SER A 184 -3.02 10.60 20.17
CA SER A 184 -2.67 9.22 20.48
C SER A 184 -1.14 9.03 20.43
N ASP A 185 -0.61 8.03 21.13
CA ASP A 185 0.83 7.75 21.16
C ASP A 185 1.39 7.53 19.74
N GLU A 186 0.59 6.93 18.86
CA GLU A 186 0.94 6.62 17.48
C GLU A 186 0.93 7.83 16.54
N GLU A 187 0.27 8.93 16.90
CA GLU A 187 0.27 10.20 16.15
C GLU A 187 1.50 11.05 16.42
N VAL A 188 2.38 10.57 17.32
CA VAL A 188 3.63 11.24 17.67
C VAL A 188 4.78 10.64 16.87
N ILE A 189 5.43 11.48 16.07
CA ILE A 189 6.62 11.11 15.29
C ILE A 189 7.86 11.50 16.09
N TYR A 190 8.71 10.53 16.40
CA TYR A 190 9.98 10.76 17.10
C TYR A 190 11.12 10.90 16.12
N GLU A 191 11.80 12.05 16.17
CA GLU A 191 12.97 12.33 15.35
C GLU A 191 14.18 12.63 16.23
N GLU A 192 15.36 12.15 15.82
CA GLU A 192 16.62 12.51 16.49
C GLU A 192 17.03 13.92 16.08
N GLN A 193 17.16 14.78 17.07
CA GLN A 193 17.57 16.17 16.88
C GLN A 193 18.76 16.50 17.77
N GLN A 194 19.67 17.31 17.24
CA GLN A 194 20.79 17.82 18.02
C GLN A 194 20.29 18.93 18.95
N GLY A 195 20.28 18.63 20.23
CA GLY A 195 19.90 19.55 21.29
C GLY A 195 21.05 19.87 22.25
N LYS A 196 20.69 20.41 23.40
CA LYS A 196 21.64 20.72 24.49
C LYS A 196 21.18 20.01 25.76
N LEU A 197 22.16 19.51 26.52
CA LEU A 197 22.03 19.02 27.87
C LEU A 197 22.60 20.06 28.82
N PHE A 198 21.79 20.56 29.73
CA PHE A 198 22.11 21.61 30.70
C PHE A 198 22.39 20.97 32.06
N PHE A 199 23.51 21.28 32.68
CA PHE A 199 23.89 20.78 33.98
C PHE A 199 23.61 21.89 35.01
N LEU A 200 22.56 21.71 35.84
CA LEU A 200 22.04 22.72 36.76
C LEU A 200 22.41 22.38 38.22
N LYS A 201 22.82 23.38 38.99
CA LYS A 201 23.17 23.26 40.40
C LYS A 201 21.97 23.66 41.27
N TYR A 202 21.52 22.73 42.11
CA TYR A 202 20.50 22.95 43.13
C TYR A 202 21.22 23.06 44.50
N LYS A 203 20.98 24.14 45.21
CA LYS A 203 21.57 24.33 46.54
C LYS A 203 20.88 23.42 47.54
N ILE A 204 21.63 22.71 48.36
CA ILE A 204 21.08 21.93 49.46
C ILE A 204 20.65 22.87 50.57
N GLU A 205 19.41 22.74 51.00
CA GLU A 205 18.85 23.62 52.05
C GLU A 205 19.65 23.63 53.32
N GLY A 206 19.92 24.82 53.85
CA GLY A 206 20.72 25.02 55.08
C GLY A 206 22.23 24.78 54.96
N THR A 207 22.77 24.55 53.73
CA THR A 207 24.18 24.31 53.48
C THR A 207 24.72 25.19 52.34
N GLU A 208 26.04 25.13 52.11
CA GLU A 208 26.68 25.72 50.90
C GLU A 208 26.96 24.67 49.84
N GLU A 209 26.45 23.45 49.98
CA GLU A 209 26.62 22.36 49.06
C GLU A 209 25.58 22.45 47.89
N PHE A 210 26.01 21.98 46.73
CA PHE A 210 25.15 21.94 45.53
C PHE A 210 25.06 20.51 44.99
N LEU A 211 23.86 20.12 44.59
CA LEU A 211 23.62 18.90 43.82
C LEU A 211 23.45 19.28 42.36
N THR A 212 24.12 18.60 41.45
CA THR A 212 24.03 18.89 40.02
C THR A 212 23.16 17.87 39.31
N ILE A 213 22.15 18.34 38.57
CA ILE A 213 21.30 17.53 37.73
C ILE A 213 21.56 17.84 36.25
N ALA A 214 21.19 16.95 35.34
CA ALA A 214 21.27 17.17 33.90
C ALA A 214 19.88 17.14 33.30
N THR A 215 19.53 18.14 32.47
CA THR A 215 18.22 18.21 31.80
C THR A 215 18.36 18.77 30.39
N THR A 216 17.51 18.28 29.47
CA THR A 216 17.32 18.87 28.12
C THR A 216 16.29 20.01 28.15
N ARG A 217 15.54 20.16 29.25
CA ARG A 217 14.39 21.05 29.39
C ARG A 217 14.54 21.97 30.61
N PRO A 218 15.49 22.94 30.61
CA PRO A 218 15.67 23.83 31.75
C PRO A 218 14.46 24.72 32.04
N GLU A 219 13.59 24.98 31.07
CA GLU A 219 12.36 25.75 31.25
C GLU A 219 11.36 25.08 32.21
N THR A 220 11.49 23.74 32.44
CA THR A 220 10.54 23.01 33.32
C THR A 220 10.92 23.05 34.80
N ILE A 221 12.02 23.68 35.23
CA ILE A 221 12.44 23.70 36.64
C ILE A 221 11.38 24.30 37.56
N PHE A 222 10.57 25.23 37.07
CA PHE A 222 9.45 25.81 37.83
C PHE A 222 8.40 24.78 38.26
N GLY A 223 8.37 23.59 37.61
CA GLY A 223 7.48 22.50 37.96
C GLY A 223 8.14 21.39 38.77
N ASP A 224 9.42 21.53 39.16
CA ASP A 224 10.13 20.51 39.91
C ASP A 224 9.55 20.39 41.32
N THR A 225 9.31 19.15 41.76
CA THR A 225 8.76 18.87 43.09
C THR A 225 9.60 17.88 43.90
N ALA A 226 10.65 17.29 43.31
CA ALA A 226 11.68 16.53 44.00
C ALA A 226 12.99 16.46 43.20
N ILE A 227 14.05 16.07 43.84
CA ILE A 227 15.25 15.47 43.21
C ILE A 227 15.29 14.01 43.61
N CYS A 228 15.47 13.10 42.64
CA CYS A 228 15.58 11.67 42.90
C CYS A 228 17.05 11.23 42.80
N ILE A 229 17.50 10.43 43.77
CA ILE A 229 18.82 9.78 43.83
C ILE A 229 18.64 8.28 43.93
N ASN A 230 19.62 7.51 43.47
CA ASN A 230 19.59 6.05 43.70
C ASN A 230 19.99 5.74 45.14
N PRO A 231 19.22 4.91 45.89
CA PRO A 231 19.54 4.56 47.28
C PRO A 231 20.91 3.89 47.47
N ASN A 232 21.44 3.24 46.42
CA ASN A 232 22.70 2.52 46.43
C ASN A 232 23.88 3.38 45.93
N ASP A 233 23.69 4.68 45.60
CA ASP A 233 24.74 5.55 45.16
C ASP A 233 25.45 6.20 46.38
N GLU A 234 26.66 5.73 46.64
CA GLU A 234 27.47 6.22 47.78
C GLU A 234 27.77 7.71 47.73
N ARG A 235 27.80 8.32 46.54
CA ARG A 235 28.06 9.75 46.35
C ARG A 235 27.06 10.65 47.05
N PHE A 236 25.79 10.18 47.15
CA PHE A 236 24.65 10.97 47.64
C PHE A 236 24.07 10.48 48.98
N THR A 237 24.69 9.50 49.61
CA THR A 237 24.19 8.91 50.89
C THR A 237 23.98 9.97 51.97
N HIS A 238 24.82 11.00 52.02
CA HIS A 238 24.76 12.11 53.00
C HIS A 238 23.62 13.10 52.73
N LEU A 239 22.94 12.98 51.57
CA LEU A 239 21.83 13.84 51.17
C LEU A 239 20.45 13.23 51.47
N LYS A 240 20.43 12.00 51.96
CA LYS A 240 19.16 11.30 52.27
C LYS A 240 18.35 12.09 53.32
N GLY A 241 17.06 12.30 53.02
CA GLY A 241 16.15 13.03 53.88
C GLY A 241 16.37 14.55 53.94
N LYS A 242 17.29 15.09 53.10
CA LYS A 242 17.46 16.54 52.96
C LYS A 242 16.57 17.11 51.87
N SER A 243 16.56 18.44 51.76
CA SER A 243 15.84 19.19 50.73
C SER A 243 16.87 19.97 49.86
N ALA A 244 16.43 20.29 48.63
CA ALA A 244 17.14 21.15 47.71
C ALA A 244 16.30 22.36 47.33
N ILE A 245 16.96 23.42 46.92
CA ILE A 245 16.32 24.71 46.52
C ILE A 245 16.35 24.79 44.99
N VAL A 246 15.20 24.88 44.37
CA VAL A 246 15.07 25.10 42.93
C VAL A 246 15.62 26.48 42.56
N PRO A 247 16.56 26.58 41.60
CA PRO A 247 17.08 27.88 41.16
C PRO A 247 15.96 28.82 40.68
N ILE A 248 16.17 30.13 40.74
CA ILE A 248 15.25 31.21 40.32
C ILE A 248 14.00 31.28 41.16
N CYS A 249 13.20 30.24 41.28
CA CYS A 249 11.90 30.32 42.02
C CYS A 249 12.07 30.12 43.54
N GLY A 250 13.19 29.57 44.01
CA GLY A 250 13.47 29.37 45.41
C GLY A 250 12.61 28.32 46.13
N ARG A 251 11.85 27.52 45.42
CA ARG A 251 11.04 26.45 46.02
C ARG A 251 11.94 25.41 46.67
N VAL A 252 11.60 25.02 47.90
CA VAL A 252 12.23 23.92 48.60
C VAL A 252 11.55 22.63 48.27
N ILE A 253 12.31 21.64 47.75
CA ILE A 253 11.82 20.32 47.30
C ILE A 253 12.61 19.23 48.00
N PRO A 254 11.95 18.07 48.32
CA PRO A 254 12.63 16.95 48.98
C PRO A 254 13.60 16.23 48.03
N ILE A 255 14.64 15.63 48.61
CA ILE A 255 15.48 14.64 47.95
C ILE A 255 14.92 13.26 48.27
N ILE A 256 14.40 12.57 47.25
CA ILE A 256 13.78 11.23 47.36
C ILE A 256 14.74 10.16 46.86
N GLU A 257 14.53 8.91 47.25
CA GLU A 257 15.33 7.76 46.86
C GLU A 257 14.52 6.79 46.02
N ASP A 258 15.05 6.46 44.84
CA ASP A 258 14.43 5.45 43.98
C ASP A 258 15.48 4.74 43.10
N GLU A 259 15.35 3.40 42.98
CA GLU A 259 16.21 2.57 42.13
C GLU A 259 16.04 2.86 40.63
N TYR A 260 15.01 3.62 40.26
CA TYR A 260 14.78 4.09 38.88
C TYR A 260 15.95 4.91 38.32
N VAL A 261 16.67 5.64 39.20
CA VAL A 261 17.79 6.51 38.79
C VAL A 261 19.00 5.64 38.46
N ASP A 262 19.48 5.73 37.21
CA ASP A 262 20.73 5.09 36.80
C ASP A 262 21.92 5.86 37.35
N VAL A 263 22.75 5.18 38.14
CA VAL A 263 23.94 5.73 38.80
C VAL A 263 25.02 6.23 37.81
N GLU A 264 25.08 5.59 36.64
CA GLU A 264 26.08 5.89 35.61
C GLU A 264 25.58 6.92 34.58
N PHE A 265 24.28 7.16 34.50
CA PHE A 265 23.72 8.10 33.53
C PHE A 265 23.75 9.55 34.04
N GLY A 266 24.28 10.46 33.20
CA GLY A 266 24.29 11.88 33.49
C GLY A 266 25.09 12.23 34.74
N THR A 267 24.41 12.72 35.79
CA THR A 267 25.01 13.06 37.08
C THR A 267 24.71 12.01 38.17
N GLY A 268 23.86 11.01 37.86
CA GLY A 268 23.33 10.08 38.85
C GLY A 268 22.22 10.67 39.72
N CYS A 269 21.70 11.83 39.36
CA CYS A 269 20.58 12.51 40.01
C CYS A 269 19.56 12.97 38.96
N LEU A 270 18.28 12.80 39.27
CA LEU A 270 17.17 13.17 38.39
C LEU A 270 16.33 14.25 39.06
N LYS A 271 16.07 15.37 38.35
CA LYS A 271 15.00 16.27 38.75
C LYS A 271 13.64 15.62 38.42
N VAL A 272 12.66 15.76 39.26
CA VAL A 272 11.34 15.15 39.10
C VAL A 272 10.29 16.24 38.89
N THR A 273 9.67 16.22 37.68
CA THR A 273 8.65 17.18 37.25
C THR A 273 7.38 16.43 36.85
N PRO A 274 6.56 15.98 37.81
CA PRO A 274 5.45 15.05 37.56
C PRO A 274 4.39 15.56 36.57
N ALA A 275 4.29 16.87 36.36
CA ALA A 275 3.34 17.47 35.41
C ALA A 275 3.79 17.39 33.94
N HIS A 276 5.09 17.19 33.65
CA HIS A 276 5.67 17.41 32.31
C HIS A 276 6.56 16.29 31.79
N ASP A 277 6.60 15.15 32.50
CA ASP A 277 7.29 13.94 32.07
C ASP A 277 6.55 12.69 32.54
N MET A 278 6.45 11.68 31.69
CA MET A 278 5.71 10.44 31.96
C MET A 278 6.35 9.62 33.09
N ASN A 279 7.69 9.52 33.09
CA ASN A 279 8.42 8.77 34.10
C ASN A 279 8.43 9.51 35.45
N ASP A 280 8.58 10.82 35.39
CA ASP A 280 8.52 11.68 36.58
C ASP A 280 7.13 11.64 37.23
N LYS A 281 6.05 11.50 36.43
CA LYS A 281 4.71 11.28 36.97
C LYS A 281 4.61 9.99 37.76
N THR A 282 5.16 8.90 37.23
CA THR A 282 5.18 7.58 37.94
C THR A 282 5.95 7.68 39.27
N LEU A 283 7.11 8.37 39.28
CA LEU A 283 7.85 8.66 40.49
C LEU A 283 7.03 9.55 41.45
N GLY A 284 6.35 10.55 40.91
CA GLY A 284 5.50 11.45 41.67
C GLY A 284 4.36 10.71 42.38
N GLU A 285 3.71 9.78 41.72
CA GLU A 285 2.66 8.93 42.32
C GLU A 285 3.22 8.00 43.41
N LYS A 286 4.37 7.33 43.14
CA LYS A 286 5.01 6.45 44.08
C LYS A 286 5.46 7.15 45.38
N HIS A 287 5.88 8.40 45.26
CA HIS A 287 6.41 9.20 46.36
C HIS A 287 5.44 10.29 46.86
N ASN A 288 4.19 10.31 46.39
CA ASN A 288 3.15 11.31 46.76
C ASN A 288 3.61 12.75 46.59
N LEU A 289 4.29 13.05 45.45
CA LEU A 289 4.77 14.39 45.17
C LEU A 289 3.66 15.31 44.70
N GLU A 290 3.82 16.60 44.94
CA GLU A 290 2.95 17.64 44.39
C GLU A 290 3.07 17.69 42.88
N ILE A 291 1.95 18.02 42.20
CA ILE A 291 1.90 18.19 40.75
C ILE A 291 1.80 19.69 40.46
N VAL A 292 2.80 20.26 39.82
CA VAL A 292 2.86 21.67 39.46
C VAL A 292 2.89 21.81 37.95
N ASP A 293 1.72 22.06 37.34
CA ASP A 293 1.59 22.35 35.91
C ASP A 293 1.99 23.81 35.63
N ILE A 294 3.02 24.01 34.81
CA ILE A 294 3.60 25.33 34.51
C ILE A 294 3.22 25.85 33.12
N PHE A 295 2.50 25.09 32.30
CA PHE A 295 2.17 25.48 30.94
C PHE A 295 0.70 25.76 30.74
N ASN A 296 0.41 26.77 29.90
CA ASN A 296 -0.86 26.97 29.26
C ASN A 296 -1.09 25.97 28.11
N GLU A 297 -2.28 25.93 27.51
CA GLU A 297 -2.64 25.04 26.41
C GLU A 297 -1.76 25.23 25.15
N ASP A 298 -1.26 26.44 24.94
CA ASP A 298 -0.36 26.79 23.83
C ASP A 298 1.13 26.61 24.18
N ALA A 299 1.42 25.93 25.29
CA ALA A 299 2.76 25.71 25.84
C ALA A 299 3.54 26.99 26.14
N THR A 300 2.87 28.13 26.36
CA THR A 300 3.44 29.28 27.04
C THR A 300 3.46 29.05 28.55
N LEU A 301 4.41 29.65 29.28
CA LEU A 301 4.47 29.51 30.74
C LEU A 301 3.28 30.23 31.37
N ASN A 302 2.67 29.61 32.37
CA ASN A 302 1.64 30.22 33.19
C ASN A 302 2.23 31.03 34.37
N SER A 303 1.44 31.36 35.38
CA SER A 303 1.90 32.18 36.55
C SER A 303 3.04 31.53 37.35
N PHE A 304 3.20 30.21 37.34
CA PHE A 304 4.34 29.54 37.98
C PHE A 304 5.70 29.86 37.31
N GLY A 305 5.68 30.27 36.04
CA GLY A 305 6.87 30.71 35.30
C GLY A 305 7.40 32.07 35.71
N LEU A 306 6.85 32.73 36.72
CA LEU A 306 7.26 34.04 37.25
C LEU A 306 7.33 35.11 36.14
N HIS A 307 8.51 35.74 35.97
CA HIS A 307 8.74 36.77 34.94
C HIS A 307 8.79 36.24 33.50
N TYR A 308 8.74 34.90 33.33
CA TYR A 308 8.58 34.26 32.03
C TYR A 308 7.12 33.97 31.66
N GLN A 309 6.15 34.34 32.52
CA GLN A 309 4.73 34.13 32.23
C GLN A 309 4.33 34.67 30.85
N GLY A 310 3.58 33.86 30.08
CA GLY A 310 3.11 34.17 28.73
C GLY A 310 4.13 34.04 27.63
N LYS A 311 5.39 33.66 27.91
CA LYS A 311 6.41 33.38 26.89
C LYS A 311 6.36 31.93 26.49
N ASP A 312 6.67 31.69 25.19
CA ASP A 312 6.83 30.33 24.62
C ASP A 312 7.97 29.57 25.29
N ARG A 313 7.76 28.28 25.55
CA ARG A 313 8.71 27.38 26.23
C ARG A 313 10.11 27.34 25.60
N PHE A 314 10.25 27.44 24.27
CA PHE A 314 11.57 27.42 23.61
C PHE A 314 12.30 28.75 23.74
N VAL A 315 11.53 29.85 23.76
CA VAL A 315 12.08 31.17 24.08
C VAL A 315 12.60 31.16 25.51
N VAL A 316 11.77 30.65 26.45
CA VAL A 316 12.16 30.52 27.85
C VAL A 316 13.37 29.63 28.04
N ARG A 317 13.46 28.48 27.34
CA ARG A 317 14.62 27.57 27.38
C ARG A 317 15.92 28.29 27.06
N THR A 318 15.87 29.21 26.12
CA THR A 318 17.04 30.00 25.71
C THR A 318 17.38 31.11 26.71
N GLU A 319 16.39 31.80 27.24
CA GLU A 319 16.54 32.92 28.18
C GLU A 319 16.94 32.42 29.58
N ILE A 320 16.25 31.37 30.07
CA ILE A 320 16.52 30.80 31.40
C ILE A 320 17.95 30.22 31.50
N ALA A 321 18.50 29.68 30.42
CA ALA A 321 19.87 29.20 30.41
C ALA A 321 20.89 30.33 30.69
N LYS A 322 20.65 31.53 30.17
CA LYS A 322 21.48 32.72 30.44
C LYS A 322 21.34 33.19 31.88
N GLU A 323 20.09 33.28 32.38
CA GLU A 323 19.86 33.69 33.78
C GLU A 323 20.47 32.68 34.75
N LEU A 324 20.37 31.39 34.50
CA LEU A 324 21.01 30.35 35.32
C LEU A 324 22.57 30.46 35.28
N GLU A 325 23.15 30.88 34.16
CA GLU A 325 24.58 31.17 34.05
C GLU A 325 24.97 32.41 34.88
N GLU A 326 24.19 33.49 34.78
CA GLU A 326 24.43 34.76 35.51
C GLU A 326 24.35 34.58 37.04
N ILE A 327 23.43 33.75 37.54
CA ILE A 327 23.35 33.45 38.99
C ILE A 327 24.27 32.32 39.43
N GLY A 328 25.12 31.75 38.51
CA GLY A 328 26.07 30.69 38.81
C GLY A 328 25.42 29.30 39.01
N ALA A 329 24.15 29.12 38.67
CA ALA A 329 23.41 27.87 38.77
C ALA A 329 23.57 26.95 37.54
N LEU A 330 24.11 27.43 36.43
CA LEU A 330 24.49 26.62 35.28
C LEU A 330 25.97 26.16 35.42
N ALA A 331 26.19 24.86 35.56
CA ALA A 331 27.54 24.31 35.68
C ALA A 331 28.27 24.18 34.31
N LYS A 332 27.56 23.63 33.32
CA LYS A 332 28.01 23.47 31.93
C LYS A 332 26.83 23.15 31.01
N THR A 333 27.09 23.24 29.72
CA THR A 333 26.18 22.81 28.65
C THR A 333 26.93 21.89 27.68
N GLU A 334 26.33 20.78 27.28
CA GLU A 334 26.89 19.84 26.31
C GLU A 334 25.93 19.65 25.14
N ILE A 335 26.48 19.33 23.96
CA ILE A 335 25.65 18.90 22.82
C ILE A 335 25.13 17.51 23.11
N HIS A 336 23.82 17.31 22.93
CA HIS A 336 23.17 16.04 23.19
C HIS A 336 22.19 15.68 22.05
N LEU A 337 22.29 14.43 21.57
CA LEU A 337 21.32 13.91 20.60
C LEU A 337 20.07 13.48 21.37
N ASN A 338 18.95 14.12 21.07
CA ASN A 338 17.69 13.91 21.76
C ASN A 338 16.61 13.43 20.79
N LYS A 339 15.79 12.48 21.23
CA LYS A 339 14.57 12.09 20.50
C LYS A 339 13.43 13.03 20.86
N VAL A 340 12.98 13.81 19.88
CA VAL A 340 11.91 14.79 20.06
C VAL A 340 10.66 14.29 19.39
N GLY A 341 9.57 14.17 20.14
CA GLY A 341 8.26 13.84 19.62
C GLY A 341 7.58 15.06 18.99
N THR A 342 7.07 14.91 17.79
CA THR A 342 6.32 15.94 17.06
C THR A 342 4.96 15.42 16.62
N SER A 343 3.97 16.28 16.58
CA SER A 343 2.65 15.98 16.01
C SER A 343 2.78 15.63 14.53
N GLU A 344 2.18 14.53 14.11
CA GLU A 344 2.15 14.17 12.68
C GLU A 344 1.49 15.28 11.83
N ARG A 345 0.49 15.99 12.38
CA ARG A 345 -0.35 16.93 11.65
C ARG A 345 0.18 18.35 11.64
N THR A 346 0.47 18.92 12.81
CA THR A 346 0.94 20.32 12.92
C THR A 346 2.45 20.43 12.82
N LYS A 347 3.20 19.35 13.07
CA LYS A 347 4.66 19.33 13.23
C LYS A 347 5.14 20.03 14.49
N ALA A 348 4.23 20.49 15.35
CA ALA A 348 4.60 21.05 16.65
C ALA A 348 5.25 19.96 17.52
N VAL A 349 6.26 20.36 18.31
CA VAL A 349 6.81 19.49 19.35
C VAL A 349 5.73 19.28 20.41
N ILE A 350 5.40 18.02 20.72
CA ILE A 350 4.40 17.69 21.72
C ILE A 350 4.81 18.11 23.12
N GLU A 351 3.83 18.31 24.00
CA GLU A 351 4.02 18.54 25.42
C GLU A 351 3.34 17.43 26.23
N PRO A 352 4.07 16.62 27.01
CA PRO A 352 3.47 15.75 28.01
C PRO A 352 2.66 16.61 29.00
N ARG A 353 1.38 16.39 29.11
CA ARG A 353 0.47 17.20 29.94
C ARG A 353 -0.53 16.31 30.68
N LEU A 354 -0.81 16.65 31.91
CA LEU A 354 -1.89 16.07 32.69
C LEU A 354 -3.22 16.69 32.30
N SER A 355 -4.20 15.86 31.92
CA SER A 355 -5.51 16.33 31.50
C SER A 355 -6.61 15.31 31.85
N ASP A 356 -7.80 15.82 32.15
CA ASP A 356 -9.01 14.99 32.29
C ASP A 356 -9.51 14.62 30.89
N GLN A 357 -9.42 13.33 30.54
CA GLN A 357 -9.76 12.83 29.22
C GLN A 357 -10.63 11.57 29.31
N TRP A 358 -11.27 11.21 28.19
CA TRP A 358 -11.99 9.96 28.06
C TRP A 358 -11.10 8.87 27.49
N PHE A 359 -11.12 7.69 28.15
CA PHE A 359 -10.29 6.55 27.79
C PHE A 359 -11.13 5.29 27.60
N LEU A 360 -10.72 4.44 26.64
CA LEU A 360 -11.22 3.09 26.47
C LEU A 360 -10.18 2.10 27.02
N LYS A 361 -10.60 1.22 27.93
CA LYS A 361 -9.77 0.11 28.45
C LYS A 361 -9.54 -0.92 27.36
N MET A 362 -8.28 -1.17 27.02
CA MET A 362 -7.93 -2.03 25.89
C MET A 362 -7.48 -3.44 26.27
N GLU A 363 -7.06 -3.66 27.52
CA GLU A 363 -6.40 -4.91 27.97
C GLU A 363 -7.22 -6.18 27.67
N GLU A 364 -8.51 -6.18 27.96
CA GLU A 364 -9.39 -7.32 27.70
C GLU A 364 -9.88 -7.35 26.25
N LEU A 365 -10.18 -6.19 25.69
CA LEU A 365 -10.71 -6.06 24.34
C LEU A 365 -9.74 -6.57 23.26
N VAL A 366 -8.43 -6.47 23.52
CA VAL A 366 -7.40 -6.86 22.55
C VAL A 366 -7.18 -8.36 22.44
N LYS A 367 -7.54 -9.15 23.48
CA LYS A 367 -7.24 -10.60 23.54
C LYS A 367 -7.82 -11.40 22.36
N PRO A 368 -9.10 -11.25 21.97
CA PRO A 368 -9.64 -11.95 20.80
C PRO A 368 -8.94 -11.53 19.50
N ALA A 369 -8.56 -10.27 19.39
CA ALA A 369 -7.85 -9.76 18.21
C ALA A 369 -6.44 -10.35 18.05
N ILE A 370 -5.70 -10.50 19.17
CA ILE A 370 -4.41 -11.20 19.19
C ILE A 370 -4.60 -12.65 18.74
N LYS A 371 -5.56 -13.35 19.37
CA LYS A 371 -5.83 -14.76 19.09
C LYS A 371 -6.17 -15.01 17.63
N SER A 372 -7.05 -14.21 17.03
CA SER A 372 -7.56 -14.42 15.68
C SER A 372 -6.49 -14.29 14.59
N VAL A 373 -5.49 -13.42 14.78
CA VAL A 373 -4.41 -13.21 13.82
C VAL A 373 -3.21 -14.11 14.10
N LEU A 374 -2.77 -14.19 15.38
CA LEU A 374 -1.49 -14.80 15.73
C LEU A 374 -1.57 -16.27 16.10
N GLU A 375 -2.74 -16.76 16.58
CA GLU A 375 -2.88 -18.13 17.08
C GLU A 375 -3.74 -18.99 16.15
N THR A 376 -4.96 -18.55 15.85
CA THR A 376 -5.90 -19.35 15.03
C THR A 376 -5.75 -19.11 13.53
N GLY A 377 -5.28 -17.95 13.12
CA GLY A 377 -5.17 -17.57 11.72
C GLY A 377 -6.53 -17.35 11.04
N ASP A 378 -7.57 -17.03 11.81
CA ASP A 378 -8.90 -16.69 11.29
C ASP A 378 -8.88 -15.43 10.43
N ILE A 379 -7.94 -14.53 10.74
CA ILE A 379 -7.62 -13.36 9.93
C ILE A 379 -6.17 -13.48 9.46
N LYS A 380 -5.94 -13.34 8.16
CA LYS A 380 -4.61 -13.49 7.54
C LYS A 380 -4.09 -12.14 7.07
N LEU A 381 -2.85 -11.81 7.45
CA LEU A 381 -2.15 -10.62 6.95
C LEU A 381 -1.28 -10.97 5.73
N HIS A 382 -1.44 -10.23 4.66
CA HIS A 382 -0.67 -10.39 3.44
C HIS A 382 0.18 -9.14 3.17
N PRO A 383 1.52 -9.23 3.28
CA PRO A 383 2.33 -10.41 3.59
C PRO A 383 2.40 -10.70 5.10
N LYS A 384 2.59 -11.97 5.42
CA LYS A 384 2.63 -12.51 6.80
C LYS A 384 3.63 -11.81 7.74
N ARG A 385 4.70 -11.23 7.21
CA ARG A 385 5.72 -10.52 8.02
C ARG A 385 5.15 -9.42 8.94
N PHE A 386 3.99 -8.85 8.60
CA PHE A 386 3.34 -7.82 9.40
C PHE A 386 2.69 -8.36 10.69
N GLU A 387 2.56 -9.69 10.85
CA GLU A 387 2.14 -10.30 12.11
C GLU A 387 3.09 -9.93 13.26
N ASN A 388 4.40 -9.78 13.00
CA ASN A 388 5.36 -9.37 14.02
C ASN A 388 5.10 -7.93 14.52
N THR A 389 4.81 -7.01 13.58
CA THR A 389 4.48 -5.62 13.92
C THR A 389 3.14 -5.55 14.67
N TYR A 390 2.15 -6.30 14.20
CA TYR A 390 0.85 -6.43 14.86
C TYR A 390 0.99 -6.95 16.30
N ALA A 391 1.75 -8.04 16.49
CA ALA A 391 2.02 -8.61 17.79
C ALA A 391 2.72 -7.63 18.73
N HIS A 392 3.74 -6.92 18.25
CA HIS A 392 4.48 -5.95 19.05
C HIS A 392 3.55 -4.86 19.59
N TRP A 393 2.69 -4.31 18.79
CA TRP A 393 1.78 -3.24 19.21
C TRP A 393 0.69 -3.73 20.16
N LEU A 394 0.03 -4.84 19.85
CA LEU A 394 -1.08 -5.30 20.66
C LEU A 394 -0.65 -5.86 22.02
N ASN A 395 0.54 -6.47 22.12
CA ASN A 395 1.09 -6.93 23.41
C ASN A 395 1.54 -5.77 24.32
N ASN A 396 1.72 -4.56 23.79
CA ASN A 396 2.13 -3.38 24.54
C ASN A 396 1.03 -2.29 24.55
N ILE A 397 -0.21 -2.67 24.26
CA ILE A 397 -1.31 -1.72 24.12
C ILE A 397 -1.62 -1.04 25.46
N ARG A 398 -1.91 0.25 25.41
CA ARG A 398 -2.38 1.05 26.54
C ARG A 398 -3.84 1.41 26.35
N ASP A 399 -4.47 1.95 27.42
CA ASP A 399 -5.81 2.50 27.28
C ASP A 399 -5.83 3.61 26.23
N TRP A 400 -6.80 3.55 25.35
CA TRP A 400 -6.91 4.45 24.23
C TRP A 400 -7.59 5.76 24.65
N ASN A 401 -6.89 6.91 24.55
CA ASN A 401 -7.49 8.23 24.70
C ASN A 401 -8.38 8.54 23.48
N ILE A 402 -9.68 8.59 23.71
CA ILE A 402 -10.71 8.75 22.67
C ILE A 402 -11.28 10.18 22.57
N SER A 403 -10.91 11.10 23.44
CA SER A 403 -11.37 12.50 23.41
C SER A 403 -10.40 13.42 22.66
N ARG A 404 -10.94 14.40 21.95
CA ARG A 404 -10.19 15.44 21.24
C ARG A 404 -10.86 16.79 21.48
N GLN A 405 -10.07 17.82 21.75
CA GLN A 405 -10.53 19.19 21.99
C GLN A 405 -10.76 19.89 20.64
N LEU A 406 -11.67 19.32 19.85
CA LEU A 406 -12.01 19.75 18.50
C LEU A 406 -13.50 20.04 18.39
N TRP A 407 -13.87 20.86 17.43
CA TRP A 407 -15.28 21.10 17.10
C TRP A 407 -15.79 20.16 15.98
N TRP A 408 -14.88 19.70 15.11
CA TRP A 408 -15.19 18.82 13.99
C TRP A 408 -15.06 17.35 14.37
N GLY A 409 -16.18 16.64 14.44
CA GLY A 409 -16.29 15.23 14.82
C GLY A 409 -17.56 14.95 15.62
N GLN A 410 -17.80 13.67 15.93
CA GLN A 410 -18.90 13.27 16.82
C GLN A 410 -18.62 13.79 18.22
N GLN A 411 -19.53 14.62 18.73
CA GLN A 411 -19.45 15.18 20.08
C GLN A 411 -19.67 14.08 21.12
N ILE A 412 -18.87 14.10 22.20
CA ILE A 412 -18.94 13.08 23.26
C ILE A 412 -20.34 13.14 23.91
N PRO A 413 -21.04 11.99 24.06
CA PRO A 413 -22.41 11.93 24.55
C PRO A 413 -22.49 11.90 26.08
N ALA A 414 -21.71 12.77 26.74
CA ALA A 414 -21.72 12.98 28.18
C ALA A 414 -22.40 14.35 28.46
N TYR A 415 -23.32 14.38 29.43
CA TYR A 415 -24.13 15.54 29.72
C TYR A 415 -23.96 15.91 31.19
N TYR A 416 -23.40 17.10 31.47
CA TYR A 416 -23.12 17.63 32.79
C TYR A 416 -24.35 18.35 33.33
N TYR A 417 -24.68 18.07 34.58
CA TYR A 417 -25.81 18.71 35.33
C TYR A 417 -25.34 19.50 36.54
N GLY A 418 -24.03 19.58 36.76
CA GLY A 418 -23.41 20.32 37.86
C GLY A 418 -21.94 20.62 37.58
N ASP A 419 -21.26 21.26 38.54
CA ASP A 419 -19.84 21.67 38.42
C ASP A 419 -18.85 20.59 38.95
N GLY A 420 -19.38 19.50 39.56
CA GLY A 420 -18.54 18.41 40.05
C GLY A 420 -18.03 17.52 38.95
N LYS A 421 -16.83 16.96 39.14
CA LYS A 421 -16.20 16.09 38.13
C LYS A 421 -17.06 14.86 37.77
N GLU A 422 -17.87 14.38 38.69
CA GLU A 422 -18.76 13.22 38.56
C GLU A 422 -20.22 13.62 38.27
N ASP A 423 -20.50 14.94 38.09
CA ASP A 423 -21.85 15.46 37.89
C ASP A 423 -22.27 15.38 36.44
N PHE A 424 -22.16 14.18 35.83
CA PHE A 424 -22.59 13.94 34.48
C PHE A 424 -23.33 12.60 34.34
N VAL A 425 -24.03 12.44 33.25
CA VAL A 425 -24.60 11.21 32.73
C VAL A 425 -24.17 10.97 31.27
N VAL A 426 -24.18 9.71 30.82
CA VAL A 426 -23.87 9.32 29.44
C VAL A 426 -25.13 8.74 28.81
N ALA A 427 -25.56 9.31 27.68
CA ALA A 427 -26.79 8.91 26.99
C ALA A 427 -26.69 9.20 25.49
N GLU A 428 -27.49 8.51 24.67
CA GLU A 428 -27.48 8.69 23.22
C GLU A 428 -28.00 10.06 22.75
N ASN A 429 -28.88 10.66 23.55
CA ASN A 429 -29.48 11.96 23.28
C ASN A 429 -29.75 12.72 24.60
N ILE A 430 -30.09 14.00 24.49
CA ILE A 430 -30.28 14.87 25.64
C ILE A 430 -31.56 14.54 26.44
N GLU A 431 -32.60 13.99 25.81
CA GLU A 431 -33.83 13.56 26.44
C GLU A 431 -33.61 12.39 27.40
N ASP A 432 -32.84 11.40 26.97
CA ASP A 432 -32.48 10.27 27.81
C ASP A 432 -31.47 10.69 28.90
N ALA A 433 -30.53 11.58 28.56
CA ALA A 433 -29.65 12.22 29.56
C ALA A 433 -30.41 12.90 30.66
N LEU A 434 -31.48 13.63 30.33
CA LEU A 434 -32.33 14.30 31.33
C LEU A 434 -32.98 13.30 32.31
N LYS A 435 -33.52 12.19 31.77
CA LYS A 435 -34.09 11.11 32.61
C LYS A 435 -33.07 10.57 33.59
N LEU A 436 -31.89 10.20 33.05
CA LEU A 436 -30.79 9.66 33.85
C LEU A 436 -30.31 10.65 34.92
N ALA A 437 -30.21 11.95 34.59
CA ALA A 437 -29.80 13.00 35.50
C ALA A 437 -30.84 13.22 36.61
N GLN A 438 -32.12 13.22 36.25
CA GLN A 438 -33.22 13.31 37.23
C GLN A 438 -33.22 12.12 38.20
N GLU A 439 -32.99 10.90 37.68
CA GLU A 439 -32.88 9.70 38.50
C GLU A 439 -31.64 9.73 39.42
N LYS A 440 -30.48 10.03 38.86
CA LYS A 440 -29.19 10.05 39.59
C LYS A 440 -29.17 11.10 40.72
N THR A 441 -29.79 12.25 40.46
CA THR A 441 -29.85 13.35 41.45
C THR A 441 -31.11 13.30 42.35
N ASN A 442 -32.07 12.43 42.03
CA ASN A 442 -33.43 12.44 42.61
C ASN A 442 -34.12 13.80 42.52
N ASN A 443 -33.87 14.55 41.44
CA ASN A 443 -34.38 15.89 41.22
C ASN A 443 -35.21 15.98 39.93
N GLN A 444 -36.52 15.87 40.05
CA GLN A 444 -37.47 15.92 38.93
C GLN A 444 -37.66 17.37 38.35
N GLN A 445 -37.04 18.38 38.98
CA GLN A 445 -37.10 19.76 38.47
C GLN A 445 -36.00 20.10 37.46
N LEU A 446 -35.03 19.20 37.27
CA LEU A 446 -34.05 19.35 36.19
C LEU A 446 -34.77 19.40 34.87
N THR A 447 -34.30 20.27 33.98
CA THR A 447 -34.74 20.41 32.60
C THR A 447 -33.57 20.30 31.64
N ILE A 448 -33.83 20.17 30.35
CA ILE A 448 -32.79 20.15 29.32
C ILE A 448 -31.84 21.36 29.44
N ASN A 449 -32.34 22.53 29.83
CA ASN A 449 -31.54 23.75 30.00
C ASN A 449 -30.52 23.66 31.16
N ASN A 450 -30.62 22.66 32.01
CA ASN A 450 -29.67 22.42 33.10
C ASN A 450 -28.58 21.45 32.70
N LEU A 451 -28.64 20.91 31.46
CA LEU A 451 -27.69 19.99 30.95
C LEU A 451 -26.75 20.66 29.94
N THR A 452 -25.47 20.41 30.07
CA THR A 452 -24.46 20.85 29.09
C THR A 452 -23.74 19.62 28.54
N GLN A 453 -23.80 19.43 27.23
CA GLN A 453 -23.05 18.33 26.58
C GLN A 453 -21.55 18.62 26.63
N ASP A 454 -20.74 17.56 26.77
CA ASP A 454 -19.28 17.63 26.71
C ASP A 454 -18.84 18.36 25.42
N VAL A 455 -17.86 19.25 25.55
CA VAL A 455 -17.42 20.11 24.43
C VAL A 455 -16.47 19.38 23.46
N ASP A 456 -15.88 18.28 23.92
CA ASP A 456 -14.91 17.52 23.14
C ASP A 456 -15.58 16.65 22.05
N ALA A 457 -14.85 16.37 21.01
CA ALA A 457 -15.22 15.41 19.99
C ALA A 457 -14.49 14.06 20.23
N LEU A 458 -15.02 13.00 19.63
CA LEU A 458 -14.38 11.69 19.59
C LEU A 458 -13.23 11.67 18.58
N ASP A 459 -12.22 10.85 18.85
CA ASP A 459 -11.17 10.50 17.92
C ASP A 459 -11.78 9.93 16.62
N THR A 460 -11.29 10.36 15.46
CA THR A 460 -11.77 9.86 14.15
C THR A 460 -11.70 8.34 14.05
N TRP A 461 -10.69 7.73 14.68
CA TRP A 461 -10.54 6.28 14.69
C TRP A 461 -11.64 5.56 15.51
N PHE A 462 -12.29 6.25 16.44
CA PHE A 462 -13.43 5.72 17.19
C PHE A 462 -14.73 5.68 16.35
N SER A 463 -14.76 6.37 15.21
CA SER A 463 -15.83 6.21 14.23
C SER A 463 -15.46 5.14 13.20
N SER A 464 -14.25 5.20 12.65
CA SER A 464 -13.83 4.33 11.55
C SER A 464 -13.56 2.88 11.96
N TRP A 465 -13.33 2.57 13.26
CA TRP A 465 -13.20 1.18 13.73
C TRP A 465 -14.48 0.36 13.61
N LEU A 466 -15.64 1.02 13.49
CA LEU A 466 -16.95 0.37 13.30
C LEU A 466 -17.28 0.17 11.81
N TRP A 467 -16.43 0.68 10.91
CA TRP A 467 -16.71 0.81 9.48
C TRP A 467 -17.31 -0.45 8.83
N PRO A 468 -16.73 -1.67 8.96
CA PRO A 468 -17.28 -2.86 8.32
C PRO A 468 -18.69 -3.26 8.77
N MET A 469 -19.08 -2.84 9.98
CA MET A 469 -20.39 -3.12 10.56
C MET A 469 -21.39 -1.98 10.27
N SER A 470 -20.95 -0.73 10.51
CA SER A 470 -21.83 0.44 10.46
C SER A 470 -22.31 0.76 9.05
N VAL A 471 -21.49 0.51 8.01
CA VAL A 471 -21.88 0.74 6.60
C VAL A 471 -23.08 -0.14 6.17
N PHE A 472 -23.33 -1.23 6.89
CA PHE A 472 -24.48 -2.13 6.70
C PHE A 472 -25.52 -2.02 7.83
N GLY A 473 -25.38 -1.00 8.71
CA GLY A 473 -26.31 -0.75 9.81
C GLY A 473 -26.17 -1.70 11.01
N GLY A 474 -25.16 -2.58 11.04
CA GLY A 474 -25.04 -3.68 12.00
C GLY A 474 -24.97 -3.29 13.47
N ILE A 475 -24.48 -2.09 13.80
CA ILE A 475 -24.47 -1.58 15.19
C ILE A 475 -25.88 -1.18 15.66
N MET A 476 -26.69 -0.62 14.76
CA MET A 476 -28.05 -0.14 15.08
C MET A 476 -29.09 -1.22 14.92
N ASP A 477 -28.93 -2.11 13.92
CA ASP A 477 -29.83 -3.21 13.61
C ASP A 477 -29.01 -4.47 13.21
N PRO A 478 -28.53 -5.28 14.17
CA PRO A 478 -27.80 -6.51 13.88
C PRO A 478 -28.61 -7.58 13.13
N GLU A 479 -29.93 -7.42 13.07
CA GLU A 479 -30.84 -8.33 12.38
C GLU A 479 -31.10 -7.94 10.92
N SER A 480 -30.58 -6.80 10.46
CA SER A 480 -30.79 -6.32 9.09
C SER A 480 -30.29 -7.33 8.04
N ALA A 481 -31.01 -7.42 6.93
CA ALA A 481 -30.69 -8.33 5.82
C ALA A 481 -29.30 -8.01 5.22
N ASP A 482 -28.98 -6.74 5.05
CA ASP A 482 -27.71 -6.27 4.53
C ASP A 482 -26.54 -6.69 5.44
N TYR A 483 -26.66 -6.42 6.73
CA TYR A 483 -25.60 -6.80 7.68
C TYR A 483 -25.36 -8.31 7.71
N LYS A 484 -26.41 -9.10 7.81
CA LYS A 484 -26.29 -10.57 7.81
C LYS A 484 -25.74 -11.17 6.53
N TYR A 485 -25.91 -10.47 5.41
CA TYR A 485 -25.44 -10.94 4.11
C TYR A 485 -24.01 -10.53 3.81
N TYR A 486 -23.63 -9.27 4.09
CA TYR A 486 -22.34 -8.73 3.68
C TYR A 486 -21.24 -8.79 4.76
N TYR A 487 -21.61 -8.96 6.03
CA TYR A 487 -20.69 -9.10 7.14
C TYR A 487 -20.57 -10.56 7.59
N PRO A 488 -19.36 -11.09 7.91
CA PRO A 488 -18.05 -10.42 7.78
C PRO A 488 -17.64 -10.20 6.32
N THR A 489 -16.87 -9.12 6.08
CA THR A 489 -16.37 -8.82 4.74
C THR A 489 -15.24 -9.79 4.34
N ASN A 490 -14.88 -9.85 3.06
CA ASN A 490 -13.90 -10.82 2.58
C ASN A 490 -12.47 -10.30 2.74
N ASP A 491 -12.17 -9.20 2.07
CA ASP A 491 -10.82 -8.65 2.01
C ASP A 491 -10.82 -7.19 2.43
N LEU A 492 -9.79 -6.82 3.18
CA LEU A 492 -9.47 -5.44 3.50
C LEU A 492 -8.15 -5.10 2.80
N VAL A 493 -8.12 -4.05 1.99
CA VAL A 493 -6.91 -3.58 1.31
C VAL A 493 -6.53 -2.22 1.88
N THR A 494 -5.36 -2.10 2.50
CA THR A 494 -4.94 -0.87 3.16
C THR A 494 -3.43 -0.69 3.20
N GLY A 495 -2.95 0.49 3.60
CA GLY A 495 -1.54 0.74 3.86
C GLY A 495 -1.08 0.16 5.20
N PRO A 496 0.18 -0.25 5.33
CA PRO A 496 0.72 -0.78 6.59
C PRO A 496 0.84 0.29 7.68
N ASP A 497 0.86 1.56 7.31
CA ASP A 497 0.92 2.72 8.21
C ASP A 497 -0.34 2.90 9.06
N ILE A 498 -1.48 2.30 8.66
CA ILE A 498 -2.72 2.31 9.46
C ILE A 498 -3.10 0.91 9.99
N LEU A 499 -2.16 -0.03 10.02
CA LEU A 499 -2.38 -1.39 10.54
C LEU A 499 -2.86 -1.35 12.01
N PHE A 500 -2.25 -0.53 12.85
CA PHE A 500 -2.65 -0.35 14.24
C PHE A 500 -3.86 0.56 14.37
N PHE A 501 -3.82 1.73 13.74
CA PHE A 501 -4.86 2.76 13.87
C PHE A 501 -6.25 2.30 13.44
N TRP A 502 -6.30 1.47 12.41
CA TRP A 502 -7.57 1.09 11.78
C TRP A 502 -7.81 -0.42 11.77
N VAL A 503 -6.88 -1.21 11.22
CA VAL A 503 -7.09 -2.67 11.06
C VAL A 503 -7.25 -3.36 12.41
N ALA A 504 -6.32 -3.16 13.35
CA ALA A 504 -6.38 -3.78 14.66
C ALA A 504 -7.63 -3.34 15.44
N ARG A 505 -8.00 -2.05 15.36
CA ARG A 505 -9.19 -1.51 16.00
C ARG A 505 -10.48 -2.07 15.43
N MET A 506 -10.57 -2.23 14.09
CA MET A 506 -11.74 -2.91 13.48
C MET A 506 -11.85 -4.37 13.92
N ILE A 507 -10.73 -5.08 14.05
CA ILE A 507 -10.74 -6.48 14.57
C ILE A 507 -11.27 -6.50 15.99
N ILE A 508 -10.81 -5.59 16.85
CA ILE A 508 -11.29 -5.46 18.23
C ILE A 508 -12.79 -5.18 18.26
N ALA A 509 -13.25 -4.22 17.47
CA ALA A 509 -14.69 -3.87 17.37
C ALA A 509 -15.54 -5.04 16.87
N GLY A 510 -15.06 -5.81 15.88
CA GLY A 510 -15.75 -6.97 15.35
C GLY A 510 -15.99 -8.03 16.43
N TYR A 511 -14.97 -8.35 17.22
CA TYR A 511 -15.12 -9.31 18.32
C TYR A 511 -15.96 -8.76 19.48
N GLU A 512 -15.93 -7.46 19.76
CA GLU A 512 -16.74 -6.85 20.82
C GLU A 512 -18.24 -6.84 20.46
N TYR A 513 -18.60 -6.48 19.23
CA TYR A 513 -20.00 -6.27 18.85
C TYR A 513 -20.62 -7.43 18.09
N ALA A 514 -19.87 -8.09 17.20
CA ALA A 514 -20.37 -9.22 16.41
C ALA A 514 -19.95 -10.60 17.00
N GLY A 515 -18.97 -10.64 17.89
CA GLY A 515 -18.41 -11.89 18.41
C GLY A 515 -17.58 -12.66 17.39
N GLU A 516 -17.29 -12.06 16.23
CA GLU A 516 -16.55 -12.68 15.12
C GLU A 516 -15.65 -11.66 14.39
N LYS A 517 -14.82 -12.19 13.49
CA LYS A 517 -13.91 -11.38 12.67
C LYS A 517 -14.67 -10.40 11.76
N PRO A 518 -14.17 -9.16 11.54
CA PRO A 518 -14.78 -8.22 10.62
C PRO A 518 -14.44 -8.49 9.14
N PHE A 519 -13.36 -9.20 8.86
CA PHE A 519 -12.87 -9.60 7.54
C PHE A 519 -11.96 -10.82 7.65
N THR A 520 -11.75 -11.50 6.52
CA THR A 520 -10.93 -12.73 6.50
C THR A 520 -9.46 -12.45 6.15
N ASN A 521 -9.21 -11.55 5.21
CA ASN A 521 -7.86 -11.25 4.75
C ASN A 521 -7.59 -9.75 4.81
N VAL A 522 -6.34 -9.40 5.09
CA VAL A 522 -5.84 -8.02 5.04
C VAL A 522 -4.67 -7.96 4.08
N TYR A 523 -4.89 -7.33 2.93
CA TYR A 523 -3.83 -7.04 1.96
C TYR A 523 -3.19 -5.70 2.31
N LEU A 524 -1.91 -5.73 2.68
CA LEU A 524 -1.14 -4.54 3.01
C LEU A 524 -0.36 -4.09 1.76
N THR A 525 -0.70 -2.91 1.25
CA THR A 525 -0.04 -2.33 0.09
C THR A 525 1.36 -1.82 0.45
N GLY A 526 2.23 -1.67 -0.55
CA GLY A 526 3.44 -0.87 -0.39
C GLY A 526 3.14 0.64 -0.41
N LEU A 527 4.07 1.43 0.12
CA LEU A 527 4.02 2.88 -0.02
C LEU A 527 4.54 3.30 -1.39
N VAL A 528 3.89 4.26 -2.01
CA VAL A 528 4.37 4.85 -3.27
C VAL A 528 5.39 5.95 -2.94
N ARG A 529 6.62 5.79 -3.46
CA ARG A 529 7.76 6.66 -3.23
C ARG A 529 8.26 7.29 -4.53
N ASP A 530 8.88 8.44 -4.42
CA ASP A 530 9.57 9.07 -5.54
C ASP A 530 10.92 8.40 -5.87
N LYS A 531 11.58 8.84 -6.94
CA LYS A 531 12.91 8.33 -7.36
C LYS A 531 14.01 8.48 -6.29
N GLN A 532 13.82 9.37 -5.31
CA GLN A 532 14.70 9.56 -4.17
C GLN A 532 14.29 8.73 -2.94
N ARG A 533 13.36 7.80 -3.09
CA ARG A 533 12.82 6.93 -2.03
C ARG A 533 12.01 7.65 -0.94
N ARG A 534 11.65 8.92 -1.13
CA ARG A 534 10.80 9.65 -0.19
C ARG A 534 9.34 9.27 -0.42
N LYS A 535 8.56 9.15 0.66
CA LYS A 535 7.10 8.94 0.57
C LYS A 535 6.49 10.07 -0.26
N MET A 536 5.70 9.72 -1.27
CA MET A 536 4.99 10.73 -2.05
C MET A 536 3.93 11.42 -1.20
N SER A 537 3.97 12.74 -1.20
CA SER A 537 2.98 13.58 -0.53
C SER A 537 2.80 14.91 -1.26
N LYS A 538 1.63 15.52 -1.09
CA LYS A 538 1.36 16.85 -1.68
C LYS A 538 2.17 17.95 -1.02
N SER A 539 2.41 17.85 0.28
CA SER A 539 3.22 18.83 1.02
C SER A 539 4.66 18.90 0.54
N LEU A 540 5.21 17.80 0.01
CA LEU A 540 6.55 17.75 -0.58
C LEU A 540 6.56 18.11 -2.08
N GLY A 541 5.38 18.22 -2.74
CA GLY A 541 5.29 18.50 -4.18
C GLY A 541 5.90 17.41 -5.07
N ASN A 542 6.10 16.19 -4.55
CA ASN A 542 6.74 15.07 -5.24
C ASN A 542 5.75 14.00 -5.74
N SER A 543 4.45 14.24 -5.63
CA SER A 543 3.40 13.37 -6.15
C SER A 543 2.75 14.03 -7.37
N PRO A 544 2.76 13.38 -8.56
CA PRO A 544 2.01 13.88 -9.71
C PRO A 544 0.50 13.86 -9.39
N ASP A 545 -0.27 14.71 -10.08
CA ASP A 545 -1.72 14.63 -10.01
C ASP A 545 -2.19 13.36 -10.73
N PRO A 546 -2.97 12.49 -10.07
CA PRO A 546 -3.49 11.29 -10.70
C PRO A 546 -4.35 11.55 -11.93
N LEU A 547 -5.11 12.64 -11.96
CA LEU A 547 -5.95 12.99 -13.11
C LEU A 547 -5.11 13.37 -14.33
N ASP A 548 -4.01 14.10 -14.14
CA ASP A 548 -3.08 14.43 -15.23
C ASP A 548 -2.46 13.16 -15.83
N LEU A 549 -2.14 12.17 -15.00
CA LEU A 549 -1.64 10.88 -15.46
C LEU A 549 -2.70 10.10 -16.25
N ILE A 550 -3.94 10.09 -15.77
CA ILE A 550 -5.06 9.46 -16.49
C ILE A 550 -5.31 10.14 -17.82
N ASP A 551 -5.31 11.47 -17.88
CA ASP A 551 -5.45 12.23 -19.14
C ASP A 551 -4.32 11.91 -20.14
N LYS A 552 -3.09 11.69 -19.66
CA LYS A 552 -1.91 11.43 -20.49
C LYS A 552 -1.80 9.98 -20.97
N PHE A 553 -2.11 9.01 -20.08
CA PHE A 553 -1.85 7.60 -20.32
C PHE A 553 -3.10 6.74 -20.43
N GLY A 554 -4.27 7.27 -20.07
CA GLY A 554 -5.52 6.54 -19.87
C GLY A 554 -5.59 5.84 -18.50
N ALA A 555 -6.80 5.63 -18.00
CA ALA A 555 -7.01 4.95 -16.71
C ALA A 555 -6.43 3.52 -16.72
N ASP A 556 -6.67 2.75 -17.78
CA ASP A 556 -6.11 1.40 -17.94
C ASP A 556 -4.56 1.42 -17.94
N GLY A 557 -3.95 2.44 -18.58
CA GLY A 557 -2.50 2.61 -18.61
C GLY A 557 -1.92 2.88 -17.21
N VAL A 558 -2.59 3.72 -16.43
CA VAL A 558 -2.19 4.03 -15.04
C VAL A 558 -2.36 2.80 -14.13
N ARG A 559 -3.49 2.09 -14.22
CA ARG A 559 -3.78 0.88 -13.45
C ARG A 559 -2.72 -0.21 -13.68
N VAL A 560 -2.44 -0.52 -14.94
CA VAL A 560 -1.42 -1.52 -15.31
C VAL A 560 -0.04 -1.08 -14.85
N GLY A 561 0.33 0.19 -15.08
CA GLY A 561 1.63 0.72 -14.68
C GLY A 561 1.89 0.60 -13.17
N LEU A 562 0.90 0.95 -12.35
CA LEU A 562 0.99 0.79 -10.90
C LEU A 562 1.13 -0.68 -10.48
N LEU A 563 0.31 -1.56 -11.05
CA LEU A 563 0.25 -2.96 -10.63
C LEU A 563 1.45 -3.78 -11.08
N LEU A 564 2.06 -3.50 -12.24
CA LEU A 564 3.25 -4.24 -12.71
C LEU A 564 4.45 -4.14 -11.76
N SER A 565 4.52 -3.09 -10.96
CA SER A 565 5.59 -2.88 -9.97
C SER A 565 5.15 -3.13 -8.52
N ALA A 566 3.86 -3.44 -8.28
CA ALA A 566 3.28 -3.55 -6.96
C ALA A 566 3.35 -4.99 -6.42
N SER A 567 4.15 -5.22 -5.40
CA SER A 567 4.06 -6.45 -4.61
C SER A 567 3.59 -6.14 -3.19
N ALA A 568 2.82 -7.08 -2.59
CA ALA A 568 2.26 -6.89 -1.26
C ALA A 568 3.32 -6.48 -0.23
N GLY A 569 3.07 -5.38 0.47
CA GLY A 569 3.92 -4.84 1.53
C GLY A 569 5.26 -4.26 1.10
N ASN A 570 5.60 -4.22 -0.18
CA ASN A 570 6.85 -3.63 -0.67
C ASN A 570 6.59 -2.26 -1.28
N ASP A 571 7.46 -1.32 -0.95
CA ASP A 571 7.37 0.04 -1.48
C ASP A 571 7.59 0.07 -3.00
N ILE A 572 6.82 0.93 -3.67
CA ILE A 572 6.89 1.14 -5.11
C ILE A 572 7.67 2.42 -5.38
N MET A 573 8.71 2.32 -6.21
CA MET A 573 9.35 3.49 -6.79
C MET A 573 8.57 3.91 -8.03
N PHE A 574 7.70 4.91 -7.88
CA PHE A 574 6.87 5.37 -8.97
C PHE A 574 7.67 6.13 -10.02
N ASP A 575 7.46 5.74 -11.28
CA ASP A 575 7.95 6.44 -12.47
C ASP A 575 6.83 6.49 -13.51
N GLU A 576 6.67 7.62 -14.20
CA GLU A 576 5.69 7.76 -15.28
C GLU A 576 5.93 6.76 -16.45
N GLU A 577 7.15 6.27 -16.61
CA GLU A 577 7.46 5.23 -17.61
C GLU A 577 6.65 3.94 -17.38
N LEU A 578 6.25 3.64 -16.15
CA LEU A 578 5.37 2.52 -15.84
C LEU A 578 3.98 2.71 -16.48
N CYS A 579 3.44 3.94 -16.40
CA CYS A 579 2.17 4.27 -17.04
C CYS A 579 2.29 4.25 -18.58
N LEU A 580 3.45 4.66 -19.13
CA LEU A 580 3.74 4.55 -20.57
C LEU A 580 3.79 3.08 -21.03
N GLN A 581 4.34 2.18 -20.22
CA GLN A 581 4.31 0.73 -20.48
C GLN A 581 2.87 0.21 -20.54
N GLY A 582 2.02 0.62 -19.58
CA GLY A 582 0.59 0.28 -19.58
C GLY A 582 -0.13 0.79 -20.84
N LYS A 583 0.13 2.03 -21.25
CA LYS A 583 -0.41 2.59 -22.51
C LYS A 583 0.09 1.84 -23.75
N SER A 584 1.35 1.41 -23.74
CA SER A 584 1.91 0.62 -24.85
C SER A 584 1.24 -0.76 -24.94
N PHE A 585 0.90 -1.34 -23.80
CA PHE A 585 0.14 -2.58 -23.75
C PHE A 585 -1.28 -2.42 -24.31
N THR A 586 -1.98 -1.34 -23.91
CA THR A 586 -3.28 -0.96 -24.51
C THR A 586 -3.20 -0.90 -26.03
N ASN A 587 -2.20 -0.21 -26.58
CA ASN A 587 -2.01 -0.07 -28.03
C ASN A 587 -1.70 -1.41 -28.72
N LYS A 588 -0.93 -2.29 -28.06
CA LYS A 588 -0.61 -3.62 -28.59
C LYS A 588 -1.88 -4.47 -28.75
N ILE A 589 -2.74 -4.50 -27.71
CA ILE A 589 -3.99 -5.25 -27.73
C ILE A 589 -4.96 -4.68 -28.77
N TRP A 590 -5.06 -3.35 -28.84
CA TRP A 590 -5.91 -2.67 -29.85
C TRP A 590 -5.49 -3.02 -31.27
N ASN A 591 -4.19 -3.04 -31.54
CA ASN A 591 -3.67 -3.40 -32.86
C ASN A 591 -3.87 -4.90 -33.19
N ALA A 592 -3.76 -5.78 -32.21
CA ALA A 592 -4.07 -7.20 -32.38
C ALA A 592 -5.57 -7.40 -32.74
N PHE A 593 -6.47 -6.73 -32.01
CA PHE A 593 -7.89 -6.73 -32.35
C PHE A 593 -8.18 -6.23 -33.78
N LYS A 594 -7.56 -5.09 -34.18
CA LYS A 594 -7.71 -4.55 -35.55
C LYS A 594 -7.18 -5.52 -36.61
N LEU A 595 -6.07 -6.22 -36.33
CA LEU A 595 -5.52 -7.22 -37.25
C LEU A 595 -6.53 -8.33 -37.48
N ILE A 596 -7.11 -8.91 -36.43
CA ILE A 596 -8.09 -10.01 -36.54
C ILE A 596 -9.33 -9.55 -37.29
N LYS A 597 -9.91 -8.41 -36.90
CA LYS A 597 -11.14 -7.88 -37.54
C LYS A 597 -10.91 -7.40 -38.97
N GLY A 598 -9.67 -7.19 -39.39
CA GLY A 598 -9.31 -6.81 -40.75
C GLY A 598 -9.14 -7.98 -41.71
N TRP A 599 -9.18 -9.23 -41.25
CA TRP A 599 -9.10 -10.39 -42.13
C TRP A 599 -10.41 -10.62 -42.91
N GLU A 600 -10.31 -10.97 -44.17
CA GLU A 600 -11.42 -11.48 -44.97
C GLU A 600 -11.64 -12.95 -44.62
N VAL A 601 -12.87 -13.35 -44.28
CA VAL A 601 -13.19 -14.70 -43.82
C VAL A 601 -13.82 -15.51 -44.97
N SER A 602 -13.35 -16.73 -45.20
CA SER A 602 -13.89 -17.67 -46.19
C SER A 602 -14.46 -18.92 -45.51
N GLU A 603 -15.68 -19.26 -45.87
CA GLU A 603 -16.33 -20.50 -45.44
C GLU A 603 -15.91 -21.76 -46.24
N THR A 604 -15.23 -21.54 -47.38
CA THR A 604 -14.88 -22.63 -48.30
C THR A 604 -13.43 -23.11 -48.19
N ILE A 605 -12.55 -22.33 -47.58
CA ILE A 605 -11.15 -22.71 -47.38
C ILE A 605 -11.03 -23.69 -46.21
N PRO A 606 -10.36 -24.87 -46.41
CA PRO A 606 -10.10 -25.78 -45.30
C PRO A 606 -9.11 -25.18 -44.31
N GLN A 607 -9.29 -25.52 -43.04
CA GLN A 607 -8.39 -25.09 -41.99
C GLN A 607 -6.97 -25.62 -42.20
N PRO A 608 -5.95 -24.78 -42.31
CA PRO A 608 -4.55 -25.19 -42.42
C PRO A 608 -4.07 -25.99 -41.19
N GLU A 609 -3.20 -26.97 -41.40
CA GLU A 609 -2.62 -27.75 -40.30
C GLU A 609 -1.88 -26.86 -39.30
N SER A 610 -1.10 -25.89 -39.81
CA SER A 610 -0.43 -24.90 -38.94
C SER A 610 -1.40 -24.13 -38.04
N SER A 611 -2.63 -23.86 -38.51
CA SER A 611 -3.63 -23.17 -37.68
C SER A 611 -4.22 -24.09 -36.61
N LYS A 612 -4.45 -25.37 -36.91
CA LYS A 612 -4.93 -26.34 -35.92
C LYS A 612 -3.93 -26.51 -34.77
N VAL A 613 -2.66 -26.76 -35.14
CA VAL A 613 -1.56 -26.95 -34.18
C VAL A 613 -1.35 -25.66 -33.33
N ALA A 614 -1.45 -24.50 -33.96
CA ALA A 614 -1.36 -23.21 -33.23
C ALA A 614 -2.49 -23.04 -32.21
N ILE A 615 -3.72 -23.44 -32.56
CA ILE A 615 -4.87 -23.38 -31.67
C ILE A 615 -4.69 -24.33 -30.50
N GLU A 616 -4.32 -25.59 -30.75
CA GLU A 616 -4.07 -26.59 -29.70
C GLU A 616 -3.00 -26.12 -28.71
N TRP A 617 -1.91 -25.57 -29.20
CA TRP A 617 -0.86 -24.99 -28.37
C TRP A 617 -1.37 -23.81 -27.53
N TYR A 618 -2.09 -22.86 -28.14
CA TYR A 618 -2.54 -21.67 -27.42
C TYR A 618 -3.59 -22.02 -26.38
N GLU A 619 -4.50 -22.96 -26.66
CA GLU A 619 -5.45 -23.47 -25.68
C GLU A 619 -4.73 -24.07 -24.47
N ALA A 620 -3.69 -24.88 -24.69
CA ALA A 620 -2.87 -25.42 -23.59
C ALA A 620 -2.17 -24.32 -22.81
N LYS A 621 -1.60 -23.32 -23.49
CA LYS A 621 -0.92 -22.17 -22.87
C LYS A 621 -1.87 -21.30 -22.04
N LEU A 622 -3.07 -21.05 -22.54
CA LEU A 622 -4.14 -20.35 -21.81
C LEU A 622 -4.49 -21.09 -20.52
N GLN A 623 -4.64 -22.42 -20.58
CA GLN A 623 -4.98 -23.20 -19.39
C GLN A 623 -3.83 -23.23 -18.37
N GLN A 624 -2.59 -23.36 -18.81
CA GLN A 624 -1.42 -23.24 -17.93
C GLN A 624 -1.40 -21.88 -17.22
N THR A 625 -1.61 -20.80 -17.98
CA THR A 625 -1.62 -19.45 -17.43
C THR A 625 -2.78 -19.25 -16.45
N LEU A 626 -3.95 -19.87 -16.69
CA LEU A 626 -5.07 -19.85 -15.73
C LEU A 626 -4.70 -20.50 -14.40
N VAL A 627 -3.97 -21.63 -14.42
CA VAL A 627 -3.45 -22.27 -13.19
C VAL A 627 -2.57 -21.29 -12.42
N ASP A 628 -1.64 -20.63 -13.12
CA ASP A 628 -0.73 -19.66 -12.50
C ASP A 628 -1.49 -18.43 -11.93
N ILE A 629 -2.50 -17.94 -12.62
CA ILE A 629 -3.35 -16.82 -12.18
C ILE A 629 -4.11 -17.20 -10.91
N GLU A 630 -4.76 -18.38 -10.88
CA GLU A 630 -5.52 -18.83 -9.71
C GLU A 630 -4.61 -18.98 -8.47
N ASP A 631 -3.43 -19.61 -8.62
CA ASP A 631 -2.43 -19.75 -7.56
C ASP A 631 -1.93 -18.38 -7.05
N ASN A 632 -1.67 -17.46 -7.97
CA ASN A 632 -1.23 -16.11 -7.61
C ASN A 632 -2.31 -15.32 -6.88
N PHE A 633 -3.58 -15.40 -7.29
CA PHE A 633 -4.68 -14.74 -6.56
C PHE A 633 -4.90 -15.35 -5.17
N GLU A 634 -4.81 -16.67 -5.04
CA GLU A 634 -4.92 -17.34 -3.74
C GLU A 634 -3.81 -16.89 -2.77
N LYS A 635 -2.63 -16.60 -3.30
CA LYS A 635 -1.48 -16.08 -2.55
C LYS A 635 -1.41 -14.56 -2.46
N TYR A 636 -2.42 -13.85 -2.93
CA TYR A 636 -2.43 -12.36 -2.98
C TYR A 636 -1.25 -11.75 -3.75
N ARG A 637 -0.80 -12.43 -4.82
CA ARG A 637 0.24 -11.97 -5.74
C ARG A 637 -0.37 -11.32 -6.99
N ILE A 638 -1.06 -10.21 -6.78
CA ILE A 638 -1.86 -9.53 -7.83
C ILE A 638 -0.97 -9.09 -9.01
N SER A 639 0.23 -8.57 -8.73
CA SER A 639 1.21 -8.18 -9.74
C SER A 639 1.68 -9.36 -10.59
N ASP A 640 1.91 -10.53 -9.96
CA ASP A 640 2.36 -11.74 -10.66
C ASP A 640 1.23 -12.28 -11.56
N SER A 641 -0.03 -12.19 -11.12
CA SER A 641 -1.20 -12.51 -11.95
C SER A 641 -1.25 -11.62 -13.20
N LEU A 642 -1.09 -10.29 -13.03
CA LEU A 642 -1.04 -9.37 -14.17
C LEU A 642 0.14 -9.67 -15.10
N MET A 643 1.32 -9.98 -14.55
CA MET A 643 2.50 -10.31 -15.35
C MET A 643 2.30 -11.61 -16.16
N ALA A 644 1.63 -12.61 -15.60
CA ALA A 644 1.27 -13.83 -16.31
C ALA A 644 0.33 -13.54 -17.50
N ILE A 645 -0.70 -12.72 -17.27
CA ILE A 645 -1.63 -12.27 -18.31
C ILE A 645 -0.92 -11.39 -19.36
N TYR A 646 -0.03 -10.51 -18.93
CA TYR A 646 0.75 -9.65 -19.82
C TYR A 646 1.58 -10.49 -20.79
N LYS A 647 2.29 -11.52 -20.30
CA LYS A 647 3.08 -12.45 -21.14
C LYS A 647 2.20 -13.26 -22.08
N LEU A 648 1.10 -13.81 -21.55
CA LEU A 648 0.15 -14.55 -22.38
C LEU A 648 -0.35 -13.71 -23.56
N VAL A 649 -0.69 -12.44 -23.31
CA VAL A 649 -1.27 -11.58 -24.36
C VAL A 649 -0.19 -10.96 -25.25
N TRP A 650 0.88 -10.41 -24.67
CA TRP A 650 1.91 -9.72 -25.45
C TRP A 650 2.77 -10.70 -26.24
N ASP A 651 3.30 -11.72 -25.57
CA ASP A 651 4.24 -12.66 -26.18
C ASP A 651 3.52 -13.82 -26.88
N ASP A 652 2.70 -14.56 -26.15
CA ASP A 652 2.12 -15.81 -26.69
C ASP A 652 1.00 -15.52 -27.70
N PHE A 653 0.05 -14.62 -27.39
CA PHE A 653 -1.02 -14.30 -28.31
C PHE A 653 -0.56 -13.42 -29.48
N CYS A 654 -0.02 -12.22 -29.18
CA CYS A 654 0.29 -11.26 -30.23
C CYS A 654 1.53 -11.60 -31.03
N SER A 655 2.60 -12.18 -30.41
CA SER A 655 3.87 -12.39 -31.10
C SER A 655 4.01 -13.79 -31.70
N TRP A 656 3.28 -14.78 -31.16
CA TRP A 656 3.33 -16.15 -31.69
C TRP A 656 1.99 -16.57 -32.30
N PHE A 657 0.91 -16.69 -31.52
CA PHE A 657 -0.35 -17.24 -31.99
C PHE A 657 -0.87 -16.54 -33.25
N LEU A 658 -0.98 -15.20 -33.22
CA LEU A 658 -1.46 -14.45 -34.38
C LEU A 658 -0.57 -14.61 -35.61
N GLU A 659 0.76 -14.67 -35.45
CA GLU A 659 1.66 -14.90 -36.58
C GLU A 659 1.53 -16.33 -37.15
N MET A 660 1.28 -17.31 -36.30
CA MET A 660 1.06 -18.71 -36.74
C MET A 660 -0.22 -18.89 -37.53
N ILE A 661 -1.32 -18.20 -37.15
CA ILE A 661 -2.64 -18.33 -37.82
C ILE A 661 -2.83 -17.32 -38.96
N LYS A 662 -2.10 -16.21 -38.96
CA LYS A 662 -2.26 -15.13 -39.94
C LYS A 662 -2.29 -15.68 -41.37
N PRO A 663 -3.31 -15.29 -42.20
CA PRO A 663 -3.34 -15.66 -43.61
C PRO A 663 -2.20 -15.03 -44.40
N ALA A 664 -1.90 -15.59 -45.57
CA ALA A 664 -0.95 -14.97 -46.49
C ALA A 664 -1.47 -13.58 -46.95
N TYR A 665 -0.57 -12.68 -47.35
CA TYR A 665 -0.94 -11.32 -47.71
C TYR A 665 -2.04 -11.29 -48.79
N GLN A 666 -3.12 -10.58 -48.54
CA GLN A 666 -4.32 -10.46 -49.40
C GLN A 666 -5.05 -11.80 -49.66
N GLN A 667 -4.85 -12.79 -48.82
CA GLN A 667 -5.64 -14.03 -48.85
C GLN A 667 -6.61 -14.04 -47.67
N PRO A 668 -7.83 -14.64 -47.85
CA PRO A 668 -8.77 -14.78 -46.75
C PRO A 668 -8.30 -15.84 -45.76
N ILE A 669 -8.75 -15.72 -44.50
CA ILE A 669 -8.62 -16.78 -43.48
C ILE A 669 -9.81 -17.73 -43.54
N ASP A 670 -9.57 -19.01 -43.22
CA ASP A 670 -10.65 -19.96 -43.03
C ASP A 670 -11.50 -19.62 -41.80
N LYS A 671 -12.81 -19.89 -41.87
CA LYS A 671 -13.77 -19.55 -40.82
C LYS A 671 -13.46 -20.22 -39.50
N ALA A 672 -13.02 -21.49 -39.49
CA ALA A 672 -12.76 -22.24 -38.26
C ALA A 672 -11.60 -21.62 -37.46
N THR A 673 -10.53 -21.20 -38.13
CA THR A 673 -9.41 -20.51 -37.53
C THR A 673 -9.81 -19.11 -37.05
N PHE A 674 -10.63 -18.39 -37.85
CA PHE A 674 -11.11 -17.05 -37.43
C PHE A 674 -11.98 -17.12 -36.17
N ASP A 675 -12.94 -18.04 -36.11
CA ASP A 675 -13.83 -18.18 -34.96
C ASP A 675 -13.03 -18.52 -33.69
N LYS A 676 -12.01 -19.40 -33.80
CA LYS A 676 -11.11 -19.70 -32.70
C LYS A 676 -10.22 -18.53 -32.29
N ALA A 677 -9.75 -17.71 -33.23
CA ALA A 677 -9.00 -16.50 -32.91
C ALA A 677 -9.87 -15.50 -32.11
N ILE A 678 -11.14 -15.37 -32.44
CA ILE A 678 -12.11 -14.54 -31.68
C ILE A 678 -12.33 -15.14 -30.28
N GLU A 679 -12.56 -16.46 -30.15
CA GLU A 679 -12.74 -17.15 -28.86
C GLU A 679 -11.52 -16.94 -27.94
N MET A 680 -10.30 -17.06 -28.48
CA MET A 680 -9.07 -16.82 -27.71
C MET A 680 -8.93 -15.35 -27.30
N LEU A 681 -9.26 -14.40 -28.18
CA LEU A 681 -9.29 -12.99 -27.88
C LEU A 681 -10.30 -12.70 -26.74
N GLU A 682 -11.52 -13.23 -26.82
CA GLU A 682 -12.55 -13.07 -25.78
C GLU A 682 -12.09 -13.62 -24.41
N SER A 683 -11.40 -14.77 -24.42
CA SER A 683 -10.80 -15.34 -23.19
C SER A 683 -9.75 -14.41 -22.59
N ASN A 684 -8.89 -13.84 -23.43
CA ASN A 684 -7.89 -12.86 -23.00
C ASN A 684 -8.53 -11.58 -22.45
N LEU A 685 -9.62 -11.10 -23.09
CA LEU A 685 -10.35 -9.92 -22.62
C LEU A 685 -10.96 -10.15 -21.22
N LYS A 686 -11.50 -11.34 -20.95
CA LYS A 686 -12.02 -11.71 -19.63
C LYS A 686 -10.92 -11.68 -18.56
N LEU A 687 -9.72 -12.21 -18.85
CA LEU A 687 -8.58 -12.21 -17.95
C LEU A 687 -8.05 -10.79 -17.69
N LEU A 688 -8.05 -9.95 -18.71
CA LEU A 688 -7.58 -8.56 -18.65
C LEU A 688 -8.57 -7.62 -17.97
N HIS A 689 -9.87 -7.91 -18.01
CA HIS A 689 -10.93 -6.97 -17.60
C HIS A 689 -10.77 -6.42 -16.17
N PRO A 690 -10.37 -7.21 -15.16
CA PRO A 690 -10.11 -6.68 -13.83
C PRO A 690 -9.02 -5.60 -13.81
N PHE A 691 -8.05 -5.67 -14.71
CA PHE A 691 -6.88 -4.79 -14.78
C PHE A 691 -7.07 -3.61 -15.76
N MET A 692 -7.73 -3.86 -16.89
CA MET A 692 -7.92 -2.92 -18.00
C MET A 692 -9.39 -2.86 -18.44
N PRO A 693 -10.29 -2.38 -17.56
CA PRO A 693 -11.74 -2.52 -17.79
C PRO A 693 -12.25 -1.77 -19.03
N PHE A 694 -11.67 -0.62 -19.37
CA PHE A 694 -12.19 0.21 -20.45
C PHE A 694 -11.83 -0.31 -21.84
N LEU A 695 -10.57 -0.66 -22.06
CA LEU A 695 -10.11 -1.26 -23.31
C LEU A 695 -10.86 -2.55 -23.60
N THR A 696 -10.97 -3.40 -22.57
CA THR A 696 -11.54 -4.72 -22.75
C THR A 696 -13.03 -4.67 -23.03
N GLU A 697 -13.79 -3.80 -22.37
CA GLU A 697 -15.21 -3.59 -22.68
C GLU A 697 -15.40 -3.04 -24.09
N GLU A 698 -14.58 -2.05 -24.53
CA GLU A 698 -14.68 -1.51 -25.89
C GLU A 698 -14.45 -2.58 -26.95
N ILE A 699 -13.38 -3.39 -26.81
CA ILE A 699 -13.12 -4.47 -27.77
C ILE A 699 -14.23 -5.52 -27.72
N TRP A 700 -14.70 -5.90 -26.53
CA TRP A 700 -15.77 -6.89 -26.35
C TRP A 700 -17.04 -6.52 -27.09
N GLN A 701 -17.42 -5.25 -27.02
CA GLN A 701 -18.63 -4.73 -27.72
C GLN A 701 -18.40 -4.53 -29.22
N LEU A 702 -17.16 -4.36 -29.67
CA LEU A 702 -16.81 -4.23 -31.10
C LEU A 702 -16.64 -5.60 -31.79
N ILE A 703 -16.46 -6.68 -31.04
CA ILE A 703 -16.35 -8.05 -31.58
C ILE A 703 -17.69 -8.51 -32.15
N ALA A 704 -18.78 -8.31 -31.42
CA ALA A 704 -20.12 -8.73 -31.78
C ALA A 704 -21.18 -7.76 -31.25
N ASP A 705 -22.36 -7.75 -31.83
CA ASP A 705 -23.52 -7.04 -31.27
C ASP A 705 -23.97 -7.77 -30.02
N ARG A 706 -23.99 -7.06 -28.87
CA ARG A 706 -24.28 -7.63 -27.56
C ARG A 706 -25.40 -6.86 -26.85
N THR A 707 -26.21 -7.59 -26.11
CA THR A 707 -27.20 -7.00 -25.20
C THR A 707 -26.55 -6.52 -23.90
N PRO A 708 -27.21 -5.69 -23.09
CA PRO A 708 -26.69 -5.32 -21.79
C PRO A 708 -26.35 -6.52 -20.88
N GLU A 709 -27.11 -7.60 -20.94
CA GLU A 709 -26.92 -8.83 -20.17
C GLU A 709 -25.66 -9.60 -20.58
N GLU A 710 -25.07 -9.25 -21.72
CA GLU A 710 -23.84 -9.83 -22.25
C GLU A 710 -22.61 -8.91 -22.08
N ALA A 711 -22.72 -7.84 -21.28
CA ALA A 711 -21.58 -6.95 -21.00
C ALA A 711 -20.42 -7.72 -20.35
N LEU A 712 -19.19 -7.35 -20.69
CA LEU A 712 -18.00 -8.06 -20.21
C LEU A 712 -17.91 -8.05 -18.69
N ILE A 713 -18.27 -6.94 -18.06
CA ILE A 713 -18.20 -6.77 -16.61
C ILE A 713 -19.02 -7.80 -15.81
N ILE A 714 -20.06 -8.36 -16.41
CA ILE A 714 -20.93 -9.39 -15.81
C ILE A 714 -20.82 -10.73 -16.52
N SER A 715 -19.84 -10.91 -17.40
CA SER A 715 -19.55 -12.19 -18.04
C SER A 715 -18.94 -13.19 -17.05
N THR A 716 -18.70 -14.42 -17.52
CA THR A 716 -18.12 -15.48 -16.69
C THR A 716 -16.60 -15.56 -16.83
N TRP A 717 -15.88 -15.74 -15.70
CA TRP A 717 -14.46 -16.03 -15.68
C TRP A 717 -14.14 -17.31 -16.45
N PRO A 718 -13.03 -17.40 -17.20
CA PRO A 718 -12.65 -18.62 -17.90
C PRO A 718 -12.49 -19.82 -16.96
N GLU A 719 -13.00 -20.98 -17.36
CA GLU A 719 -12.93 -22.22 -16.58
C GLU A 719 -11.60 -22.95 -16.82
N LEU A 720 -11.09 -23.56 -15.75
CA LEU A 720 -9.94 -24.45 -15.84
C LEU A 720 -10.35 -25.78 -16.51
N LYS A 721 -9.63 -26.15 -17.56
CA LYS A 721 -9.81 -27.42 -18.29
C LYS A 721 -8.51 -28.22 -18.30
N PRO A 722 -8.55 -29.54 -18.36
CA PRO A 722 -7.36 -30.35 -18.57
C PRO A 722 -6.65 -29.95 -19.87
N PHE A 723 -5.34 -29.90 -19.86
CA PHE A 723 -4.51 -29.56 -21.01
C PHE A 723 -3.25 -30.44 -21.09
N ASN A 724 -2.64 -30.51 -22.28
CA ASN A 724 -1.40 -31.22 -22.48
C ASN A 724 -0.20 -30.27 -22.29
N ALA A 725 0.53 -30.43 -21.19
CA ALA A 725 1.71 -29.62 -20.87
C ALA A 725 2.88 -29.87 -21.81
N ASP A 726 2.96 -31.05 -22.44
CA ASP A 726 4.06 -31.38 -23.39
C ASP A 726 4.02 -30.48 -24.62
N LEU A 727 2.81 -30.07 -25.08
CA LEU A 727 2.66 -29.10 -26.18
C LEU A 727 3.39 -27.79 -25.91
N ILE A 728 3.36 -27.33 -24.65
CA ILE A 728 4.00 -26.06 -24.25
C ILE A 728 5.52 -26.21 -24.28
N SER A 729 6.05 -27.30 -23.67
CA SER A 729 7.48 -27.54 -23.61
C SER A 729 8.09 -27.85 -24.99
N ASP A 730 7.32 -28.52 -25.85
CA ASP A 730 7.71 -28.79 -27.23
C ASP A 730 7.77 -27.50 -28.05
N PHE A 731 6.76 -26.63 -27.90
CA PHE A 731 6.74 -25.34 -28.59
C PHE A 731 7.89 -24.43 -28.17
N ASP A 732 8.33 -24.47 -26.92
CA ASP A 732 9.51 -23.71 -26.46
C ASP A 732 10.77 -24.12 -27.29
N ASN A 733 10.93 -25.41 -27.60
CA ASN A 733 12.00 -25.86 -28.47
C ASN A 733 11.83 -25.35 -29.92
N ILE A 734 10.60 -25.32 -30.41
CA ILE A 734 10.28 -24.82 -31.75
C ILE A 734 10.55 -23.32 -31.88
N THR A 735 10.33 -22.56 -30.85
CA THR A 735 10.68 -21.11 -30.86
C THR A 735 12.18 -20.90 -31.04
N GLU A 736 13.02 -21.77 -30.44
CA GLU A 736 14.47 -21.77 -30.65
C GLU A 736 14.87 -22.17 -32.07
N VAL A 737 14.18 -23.16 -32.65
CA VAL A 737 14.40 -23.57 -34.08
C VAL A 737 14.09 -22.40 -35.01
N ILE A 738 12.93 -21.75 -34.85
CA ILE A 738 12.54 -20.60 -35.68
C ILE A 738 13.52 -19.43 -35.48
N SER A 739 14.01 -19.22 -34.26
CA SER A 739 15.02 -18.19 -33.95
C SER A 739 16.37 -18.53 -34.64
N GLY A 740 16.78 -19.79 -34.64
CA GLY A 740 17.95 -20.25 -35.35
C GLY A 740 17.87 -20.00 -36.86
N ILE A 741 16.72 -20.32 -37.48
CA ILE A 741 16.44 -20.02 -38.87
C ILE A 741 16.55 -18.52 -39.17
N ARG A 742 15.90 -17.68 -38.33
CA ARG A 742 15.93 -16.22 -38.48
C ARG A 742 17.34 -15.63 -38.32
N THR A 743 18.13 -16.20 -37.41
CA THR A 743 19.51 -15.80 -37.19
C THR A 743 20.36 -16.11 -38.41
N ILE A 744 20.27 -17.34 -38.98
CA ILE A 744 20.98 -17.70 -40.17
C ILE A 744 20.58 -16.83 -41.37
N ARG A 745 19.26 -16.57 -41.55
CA ARG A 745 18.80 -15.68 -42.60
C ARG A 745 19.41 -14.27 -42.47
N LYS A 746 19.43 -13.72 -41.26
CA LYS A 746 20.02 -12.39 -40.98
C LYS A 746 21.53 -12.40 -41.25
N ASP A 747 22.26 -13.38 -40.76
CA ASP A 747 23.71 -13.45 -40.84
C ASP A 747 24.21 -13.69 -42.27
N LYS A 748 23.39 -14.38 -43.08
CA LYS A 748 23.69 -14.69 -44.47
C LYS A 748 22.96 -13.78 -45.45
N ASN A 749 22.25 -12.74 -44.97
CA ASN A 749 21.47 -11.81 -45.79
C ASN A 749 20.46 -12.51 -46.72
N ILE A 750 19.85 -13.61 -46.28
CA ILE A 750 18.81 -14.32 -47.03
C ILE A 750 17.47 -13.61 -46.79
N PRO A 751 16.88 -12.95 -47.81
CA PRO A 751 15.60 -12.28 -47.67
C PRO A 751 14.52 -13.23 -47.20
N PHE A 752 13.58 -12.75 -46.36
CA PHE A 752 12.51 -13.61 -45.87
C PHE A 752 11.59 -14.14 -46.98
N LYS A 753 11.47 -13.43 -48.11
CA LYS A 753 10.69 -13.84 -49.28
C LYS A 753 11.28 -15.07 -49.99
N ASP A 754 12.58 -15.33 -49.84
CA ASP A 754 13.26 -16.48 -50.48
C ASP A 754 13.06 -17.70 -49.58
N THR A 755 12.58 -18.79 -50.15
CA THR A 755 12.39 -20.03 -49.42
C THR A 755 13.71 -20.72 -49.14
N ILE A 756 13.80 -21.49 -48.06
CA ILE A 756 14.92 -22.36 -47.71
C ILE A 756 14.45 -23.80 -47.52
N GLU A 757 15.34 -24.76 -47.68
CA GLU A 757 15.08 -26.11 -47.17
C GLU A 757 15.65 -26.24 -45.75
N LEU A 758 14.97 -27.03 -44.91
CA LEU A 758 15.42 -27.35 -43.55
C LEU A 758 15.52 -28.87 -43.41
N LYS A 759 16.62 -29.35 -42.88
CA LYS A 759 16.79 -30.75 -42.55
C LYS A 759 17.19 -30.91 -41.09
N ALA A 760 16.65 -31.91 -40.40
CA ALA A 760 16.99 -32.22 -39.01
C ALA A 760 17.46 -33.68 -38.91
N ILE A 761 18.46 -33.94 -38.06
CA ILE A 761 18.84 -35.33 -37.77
C ILE A 761 17.72 -35.95 -36.95
N ASN A 762 17.22 -37.09 -37.43
CA ASN A 762 16.17 -37.84 -36.75
C ASN A 762 16.67 -38.32 -35.37
N SER A 763 16.01 -37.92 -34.31
CA SER A 763 16.29 -38.37 -32.96
C SER A 763 14.97 -38.70 -32.24
N GLU A 764 15.02 -39.56 -31.23
CA GLU A 764 13.83 -39.96 -30.45
C GLU A 764 13.17 -38.80 -29.70
N ASN A 765 13.87 -37.65 -29.54
CA ASN A 765 13.39 -36.47 -28.83
C ASN A 765 12.86 -35.36 -29.75
N LEU A 766 12.71 -35.63 -31.06
CA LEU A 766 12.12 -34.67 -32.01
C LEU A 766 10.61 -34.87 -32.14
N THR A 767 9.85 -33.85 -31.85
CA THR A 767 8.41 -33.83 -32.17
C THR A 767 8.21 -33.32 -33.59
N THR A 768 7.36 -34.01 -34.37
CA THR A 768 6.93 -33.57 -35.70
C THR A 768 5.65 -32.75 -35.69
N HIS A 769 5.01 -32.63 -34.52
CA HIS A 769 3.72 -31.99 -34.37
C HIS A 769 3.73 -30.52 -34.85
N PHE A 770 4.84 -29.81 -34.66
CA PHE A 770 4.99 -28.39 -35.02
C PHE A 770 5.68 -28.14 -36.38
N ASP A 771 5.91 -29.14 -37.19
CA ASP A 771 6.60 -28.98 -38.48
C ASP A 771 5.91 -27.99 -39.43
N SER A 772 4.57 -27.99 -39.43
CA SER A 772 3.78 -27.03 -40.18
C SER A 772 4.00 -25.57 -39.72
N ILE A 773 4.26 -25.35 -38.43
CA ILE A 773 4.58 -24.02 -37.84
C ILE A 773 6.00 -23.61 -38.26
N VAL A 774 6.96 -24.49 -38.13
CA VAL A 774 8.36 -24.24 -38.56
C VAL A 774 8.40 -23.89 -40.05
N THR A 775 7.68 -24.66 -40.86
CA THR A 775 7.55 -24.43 -42.31
C THR A 775 6.98 -23.05 -42.61
N LYS A 776 5.88 -22.68 -41.95
CA LYS A 776 5.22 -21.38 -42.14
C LYS A 776 6.10 -20.22 -41.67
N LEU A 777 6.52 -20.21 -40.38
CA LEU A 777 7.21 -19.09 -39.75
C LEU A 777 8.69 -18.98 -40.15
N GLY A 778 9.29 -20.09 -40.62
CA GLY A 778 10.64 -20.12 -41.16
C GLY A 778 10.70 -19.77 -42.65
N ASN A 779 9.55 -19.74 -43.36
CA ASN A 779 9.42 -19.73 -44.81
C ASN A 779 10.24 -20.84 -45.46
N VAL A 780 9.98 -22.07 -44.98
CA VAL A 780 10.68 -23.29 -45.39
C VAL A 780 9.91 -23.98 -46.51
N SER A 781 10.53 -24.28 -47.62
CA SER A 781 9.91 -24.98 -48.80
C SER A 781 9.74 -26.49 -48.55
N ALA A 782 10.72 -27.09 -47.82
CA ALA A 782 10.70 -28.50 -47.46
C ALA A 782 11.40 -28.68 -46.10
N PHE A 783 10.78 -29.42 -45.20
CA PHE A 783 11.36 -29.81 -43.92
C PHE A 783 11.44 -31.32 -43.85
N GLU A 784 12.68 -31.87 -43.82
CA GLU A 784 12.96 -33.29 -43.91
C GLU A 784 13.80 -33.78 -42.73
N TYR A 785 13.53 -35.01 -42.31
CA TYR A 785 14.30 -35.72 -41.30
C TYR A 785 15.31 -36.63 -41.96
N VAL A 786 16.60 -36.48 -41.63
CA VAL A 786 17.71 -37.22 -42.24
C VAL A 786 18.42 -38.07 -41.18
N SER A 787 19.08 -39.13 -41.61
CA SER A 787 19.81 -40.08 -40.75
C SER A 787 21.26 -39.64 -40.46
N ALA A 788 21.77 -38.68 -41.21
CA ALA A 788 23.16 -38.23 -41.10
C ALA A 788 23.28 -36.74 -41.40
N LYS A 789 24.43 -36.16 -41.08
CA LYS A 789 24.76 -34.76 -41.38
C LYS A 789 24.69 -34.45 -42.85
N VAL A 790 24.29 -33.25 -43.19
CA VAL A 790 24.16 -32.78 -44.57
C VAL A 790 25.39 -31.96 -44.94
N ASP A 791 26.17 -32.48 -45.90
CA ASP A 791 27.34 -31.76 -46.40
C ASP A 791 26.95 -30.53 -47.18
N GLY A 792 27.73 -29.46 -47.10
CA GLY A 792 27.44 -28.21 -47.79
C GLY A 792 26.20 -27.44 -47.24
N ALA A 793 25.85 -27.65 -46.00
CA ALA A 793 24.74 -26.94 -45.34
C ALA A 793 25.21 -26.08 -44.17
N LEU A 794 24.51 -24.97 -43.95
CA LEU A 794 24.63 -24.18 -42.68
C LEU A 794 23.95 -24.96 -41.57
N SER A 795 24.55 -25.04 -40.40
CA SER A 795 23.95 -25.77 -39.29
C SER A 795 23.76 -24.88 -38.06
N PHE A 796 22.76 -25.26 -37.27
CA PHE A 796 22.53 -24.72 -35.92
C PHE A 796 22.00 -25.82 -35.00
N ARG A 797 22.11 -25.61 -33.70
CA ARG A 797 21.68 -26.59 -32.70
C ARG A 797 20.61 -26.00 -31.81
N VAL A 798 19.61 -26.81 -31.47
CA VAL A 798 18.63 -26.54 -30.43
C VAL A 798 18.68 -27.74 -29.47
N LYS A 799 19.14 -27.52 -28.27
CA LYS A 799 19.44 -28.57 -27.28
C LYS A 799 20.36 -29.65 -27.90
N SER A 800 19.91 -30.90 -27.95
CA SER A 800 20.66 -32.01 -28.54
C SER A 800 20.47 -32.18 -30.06
N ASN A 801 19.47 -31.50 -30.63
CA ASN A 801 19.10 -31.66 -32.03
C ASN A 801 19.87 -30.72 -32.94
N GLU A 802 20.29 -31.21 -34.11
CA GLU A 802 21.06 -30.47 -35.10
C GLU A 802 20.24 -30.28 -36.37
N TYR A 803 20.17 -29.03 -36.82
CA TYR A 803 19.39 -28.57 -37.97
C TYR A 803 20.32 -28.06 -39.05
N PHE A 804 19.99 -28.35 -40.34
CA PHE A 804 20.79 -28.01 -41.51
C PHE A 804 19.93 -27.22 -42.49
N ILE A 805 20.50 -26.14 -43.03
CA ILE A 805 19.98 -25.39 -44.17
C ILE A 805 20.92 -25.56 -45.33
N PRO A 806 20.57 -26.40 -46.34
CA PRO A 806 21.40 -26.62 -47.54
C PRO A 806 21.65 -25.30 -48.26
N ILE A 807 22.85 -25.11 -48.75
CA ILE A 807 23.22 -23.89 -49.49
C ILE A 807 22.79 -24.08 -50.93
N THR A 808 21.68 -23.45 -51.33
CA THR A 808 21.19 -23.44 -52.69
C THR A 808 21.52 -22.09 -53.34
N GLY A 809 22.56 -22.05 -54.20
CA GLY A 809 22.77 -20.98 -55.20
C GLY A 809 22.92 -19.52 -54.84
N ASN A 810 22.52 -19.07 -53.66
CA ASN A 810 22.45 -17.64 -53.27
C ASN A 810 23.49 -17.21 -52.21
N ILE A 811 24.43 -18.08 -51.84
CA ILE A 811 25.52 -17.78 -50.88
C ILE A 811 26.85 -17.89 -51.61
N ASP A 812 27.65 -16.85 -51.55
CA ASP A 812 29.04 -16.86 -51.98
C ASP A 812 29.87 -17.70 -51.01
N VAL A 813 30.09 -18.96 -51.36
CA VAL A 813 30.78 -19.96 -50.52
C VAL A 813 32.22 -19.53 -50.23
N GLU A 814 32.92 -18.86 -51.19
CA GLU A 814 34.30 -18.40 -51.00
C GLU A 814 34.34 -17.24 -49.95
N ALA A 815 33.41 -16.31 -50.07
CA ALA A 815 33.27 -15.20 -49.09
C ALA A 815 32.92 -15.76 -47.70
N GLU A 816 32.09 -16.80 -47.61
CA GLU A 816 31.72 -17.41 -46.34
C GLU A 816 32.88 -18.19 -45.70
N ILE A 817 33.64 -18.95 -46.46
CA ILE A 817 34.86 -19.62 -45.98
C ILE A 817 35.84 -18.56 -45.45
N ALA A 818 36.01 -17.46 -46.16
CA ALA A 818 36.89 -16.38 -45.74
C ALA A 818 36.45 -15.79 -44.38
N LYS A 819 35.12 -15.47 -44.22
CA LYS A 819 34.54 -14.93 -43.01
C LYS A 819 34.65 -15.89 -41.82
N LEU A 820 34.32 -17.19 -42.02
CA LEU A 820 34.44 -18.20 -40.99
C LEU A 820 35.90 -18.41 -40.56
N THR A 821 36.83 -18.32 -41.51
CA THR A 821 38.26 -18.43 -41.24
C THR A 821 38.77 -17.26 -40.41
N GLU A 822 38.28 -16.06 -40.69
CA GLU A 822 38.60 -14.86 -39.90
C GLU A 822 38.04 -14.98 -38.47
N GLU A 823 36.77 -15.41 -38.34
CA GLU A 823 36.12 -15.63 -37.06
C GLU A 823 36.79 -16.74 -36.24
N LEU A 824 37.23 -17.80 -36.88
CA LEU A 824 38.01 -18.89 -36.26
C LEU A 824 39.30 -18.35 -35.66
N ASN A 825 40.06 -17.58 -36.45
CA ASN A 825 41.32 -16.98 -36.03
C ASN A 825 41.11 -16.00 -34.86
N TYR A 826 40.05 -15.18 -34.92
CA TYR A 826 39.69 -14.27 -33.82
C TYR A 826 39.35 -15.06 -32.56
N THR A 827 38.48 -16.05 -32.64
CA THR A 827 38.04 -16.89 -31.51
C THR A 827 39.21 -17.68 -30.89
N LYS A 828 40.13 -18.23 -31.73
CA LYS A 828 41.36 -18.84 -31.26
C LYS A 828 42.28 -17.86 -30.55
N GLY A 829 42.38 -16.62 -31.03
CA GLY A 829 43.09 -15.53 -30.36
C GLY A 829 42.48 -15.19 -29.00
N PHE A 830 41.15 -15.10 -28.94
CA PHE A 830 40.42 -14.88 -27.72
C PHE A 830 40.63 -16.01 -26.71
N LEU A 831 40.48 -17.26 -27.11
CA LEU A 831 40.72 -18.45 -26.28
C LEU A 831 42.12 -18.40 -25.67
N LYS A 832 43.15 -18.14 -26.49
CA LYS A 832 44.54 -18.03 -26.04
C LYS A 832 44.71 -16.97 -24.95
N SER A 833 44.00 -15.84 -25.06
CA SER A 833 44.01 -14.76 -24.04
C SER A 833 43.37 -15.21 -22.73
N VAL A 834 42.25 -15.96 -22.81
CA VAL A 834 41.53 -16.51 -21.64
C VAL A 834 42.37 -17.57 -20.95
N GLU A 835 43.00 -18.47 -21.73
CA GLU A 835 43.90 -19.51 -21.24
C GLU A 835 45.15 -18.93 -20.56
N ALA A 836 45.71 -17.89 -21.14
CA ALA A 836 46.84 -17.16 -20.51
C ALA A 836 46.45 -16.56 -19.13
N LYS A 837 45.22 -16.05 -18.98
CA LYS A 837 44.73 -15.61 -17.68
C LYS A 837 44.50 -16.77 -16.72
N LEU A 838 43.92 -17.88 -17.17
CA LEU A 838 43.63 -19.04 -16.34
C LEU A 838 44.94 -19.83 -15.98
N SER A 839 46.02 -19.63 -16.74
CA SER A 839 47.35 -20.20 -16.45
C SER A 839 48.18 -19.28 -15.53
N ASN A 840 47.74 -18.08 -15.25
CA ASN A 840 48.45 -17.17 -14.38
C ASN A 840 48.15 -17.47 -12.90
N GLU A 841 49.09 -18.10 -12.21
CA GLU A 841 48.94 -18.49 -10.80
C GLU A 841 48.53 -17.30 -9.89
N LYS A 842 49.03 -16.09 -10.16
CA LYS A 842 48.66 -14.89 -9.37
C LYS A 842 47.22 -14.50 -9.57
N PHE A 843 46.69 -14.70 -10.78
CA PHE A 843 45.28 -14.45 -11.06
C PHE A 843 44.40 -15.55 -10.45
N VAL A 844 44.75 -16.79 -10.63
CA VAL A 844 43.92 -17.94 -10.15
C VAL A 844 43.88 -17.98 -8.63
N ASN A 845 44.94 -17.63 -7.93
CA ASN A 845 45.00 -17.64 -6.47
C ASN A 845 44.48 -16.34 -5.82
N GLY A 846 44.36 -15.25 -6.59
CA GLY A 846 43.94 -13.95 -6.07
C GLY A 846 42.57 -13.44 -6.48
N ALA A 847 41.96 -14.05 -7.51
CA ALA A 847 40.64 -13.63 -8.01
C ALA A 847 39.49 -14.25 -7.21
N PRO A 848 38.39 -13.50 -6.98
CA PRO A 848 37.19 -14.07 -6.40
C PRO A 848 36.66 -15.24 -7.22
N GLU A 849 36.13 -16.28 -6.56
CA GLU A 849 35.61 -17.50 -7.18
C GLU A 849 34.61 -17.22 -8.33
N LYS A 850 33.75 -16.20 -8.16
CA LYS A 850 32.81 -15.75 -9.19
C LYS A 850 33.53 -15.29 -10.47
N VAL A 851 34.63 -14.58 -10.35
CA VAL A 851 35.42 -14.10 -11.51
C VAL A 851 36.13 -15.25 -12.20
N LEU A 852 36.66 -16.20 -11.42
CA LEU A 852 37.30 -17.41 -11.95
C LEU A 852 36.32 -18.29 -12.73
N ASN A 853 35.10 -18.45 -12.22
CA ASN A 853 34.02 -19.19 -12.87
C ASN A 853 33.60 -18.53 -14.20
N ILE A 854 33.54 -17.19 -14.24
CA ILE A 854 33.26 -16.44 -15.49
C ILE A 854 34.35 -16.70 -16.55
N GLU A 855 35.63 -16.67 -16.17
CA GLU A 855 36.72 -16.92 -17.13
C GLU A 855 36.74 -18.38 -17.58
N LYS A 856 36.44 -19.37 -16.72
CA LYS A 856 36.25 -20.77 -17.11
C LYS A 856 35.08 -20.99 -18.08
N GLN A 857 33.97 -20.26 -17.82
CA GLN A 857 32.81 -20.29 -18.74
C GLN A 857 33.19 -19.72 -20.12
N LYS A 858 33.91 -18.59 -20.17
CA LYS A 858 34.43 -18.01 -21.42
C LYS A 858 35.34 -18.99 -22.19
N GLN A 859 36.17 -19.77 -21.49
CA GLN A 859 36.99 -20.79 -22.08
C GLN A 859 36.12 -21.88 -22.71
N ALA A 860 35.16 -22.42 -21.98
CA ALA A 860 34.24 -23.43 -22.46
C ALA A 860 33.45 -22.97 -23.69
N ASP A 861 32.92 -21.73 -23.62
CA ASP A 861 32.14 -21.11 -24.71
C ASP A 861 33.04 -20.91 -25.97
N ALA A 862 34.27 -20.44 -25.78
CA ALA A 862 35.22 -20.27 -26.88
C ALA A 862 35.62 -21.60 -27.54
N LEU A 863 35.87 -22.66 -26.76
CA LEU A 863 36.13 -24.01 -27.26
C LEU A 863 34.96 -24.59 -28.06
N ALA A 864 33.72 -24.43 -27.51
CA ALA A 864 32.52 -24.85 -28.20
C ALA A 864 32.32 -24.09 -29.53
N LYS A 865 32.56 -22.76 -29.50
CA LYS A 865 32.47 -21.91 -30.69
C LYS A 865 33.52 -22.30 -31.77
N ILE A 866 34.76 -22.55 -31.38
CA ILE A 866 35.83 -23.02 -32.28
C ILE A 866 35.43 -24.34 -32.95
N ALA A 867 34.96 -25.31 -32.17
CA ALA A 867 34.51 -26.60 -32.70
C ALA A 867 33.37 -26.42 -33.70
N THR A 868 32.41 -25.54 -33.43
CA THR A 868 31.30 -25.23 -34.32
C THR A 868 31.78 -24.59 -35.63
N ILE A 869 32.69 -23.61 -35.56
CA ILE A 869 33.23 -22.93 -36.74
C ILE A 869 34.07 -23.89 -37.59
N GLU A 870 34.94 -24.73 -36.96
CA GLU A 870 35.75 -25.72 -37.66
C GLU A 870 34.89 -26.79 -38.38
N GLN A 871 33.78 -27.17 -37.72
CA GLN A 871 32.81 -28.08 -38.32
C GLN A 871 32.07 -27.42 -39.50
N SER A 872 31.66 -26.14 -39.36
CA SER A 872 31.06 -25.40 -40.48
C SER A 872 32.02 -25.25 -41.67
N LEU A 873 33.30 -24.98 -41.42
CA LEU A 873 34.32 -24.90 -42.46
C LEU A 873 34.57 -26.25 -43.14
N ALA A 874 34.52 -27.36 -42.40
CA ALA A 874 34.65 -28.71 -42.98
C ALA A 874 33.45 -29.08 -43.86
N GLY A 875 32.25 -28.60 -43.54
CA GLY A 875 31.04 -28.80 -44.33
C GLY A 875 30.93 -27.91 -45.59
N LEU A 876 31.71 -26.82 -45.66
CA LEU A 876 31.75 -25.89 -46.80
C LEU A 876 32.89 -26.18 -47.78
N LYS A 877 33.87 -26.93 -47.36
CA LYS A 877 34.98 -27.42 -48.20
C LYS A 877 34.64 -28.77 -48.84
#